data_f02424ea68b130ab429a6e1d67e8d662
#
_entry.id   f02424ea68b130ab429a6e1d67e8d662
#
_cell.length_a   1.000
_cell.length_b   1.000
_cell.length_c   1.000
_cell.angle_alpha   90.00
_cell.angle_beta   90.00
_cell.angle_gamma   90.00
#
_symmetry.space_group_name_H-M   'P 1'
#
loop_
_entity.id
_entity.type
_entity.pdbx_description
1 polymer ?
#
loop_
_entity_poly.entity_id
_entity_poly.type
_entity_poly.pdbx_seq_one_letter_code
_entity_poly.pdbx_strand_id
1 'polypeptide(L)'
;MMNDTKRQMNAGRAQCAWLILLVMLCLLGAGMGHEVHFGQTKVNVQGVEEAQWEPLRSMLMDQLTLNGSGPAGEPLADDLAFFVRQHFIREGWPDAEVAWKMAQGGIELTVKPGNAVRVGTVTLKGEMPLPEDELKKYLMKPTLEREDVDKKLPQWVEADMQQGAGLVQRRLRAEGYLNAETLLLPAPATGTDMRRDLTLEIKPGPKFIFGKASIVGSPPELEKLTQAAMTEASGTPFNEARVQQIQQRLDSICAEHGWLHAATTADYTLGKAGGTVDVVFRMVPGERVRISRVTAHEAFSPGAKRVLLAKFKPLTGQIYEAAEADFFFKRALDTGMFTLLDTKVLPDNGNMAAGDLRITGEEAKPVTVGFEPGFDTFLGPQAGVTYKNTNWRDTGNTLAAELSYSMAGPVGFVSLTNPAVFDSQHSATTRFALEQFNRFEYDRLGTALSLDVARRVDHALSYSVFVGTTANTVSSKVLNAKQTGPTNYSLMNLGANVMYDRRDSQVLPKKGWYISARIESSTDALGSGVSFVRSDLRGAWYVPITKKFRFATGAELSTIQGATAEKIPIDSRVFNGGPYSVRSFGQRKLGPVTPGGTPLGGTSALFASAEFSYEVMTNLEFAIFGDIGSLSQGNNSSPLSYSSDFREAIGAGLRYKLPFGPIRIDYGHNPNRRTGEQSGFLHVTVGFAF
;
A
#
# COMPACT_ATOMS: atom_id res chain seq x y z
N MET A 1 -25.21 35.56 -70.71
CA MET A 1 -24.11 36.36 -70.19
C MET A 1 -24.51 37.58 -69.34
N MET A 2 -25.70 37.59 -68.72
CA MET A 2 -26.15 38.78 -67.95
C MET A 2 -26.58 38.47 -66.50
N ASN A 3 -26.30 37.25 -66.00
CA ASN A 3 -26.67 36.84 -64.63
C ASN A 3 -25.49 36.66 -63.69
N ASP A 4 -24.22 36.63 -64.15
CA ASP A 4 -23.05 36.41 -63.30
C ASP A 4 -22.43 37.71 -62.72
N THR A 5 -22.66 38.83 -63.38
CA THR A 5 -22.13 40.15 -62.91
C THR A 5 -22.89 40.71 -61.70
N LYS A 6 -24.17 40.35 -61.50
CA LYS A 6 -24.93 40.76 -60.31
C LYS A 6 -24.64 39.95 -59.05
N ARG A 7 -24.11 38.71 -59.17
CA ARG A 7 -23.68 37.91 -58.01
C ARG A 7 -22.35 38.37 -57.48
N GLN A 8 -21.42 38.80 -58.31
CA GLN A 8 -20.10 39.27 -57.83
C GLN A 8 -20.12 40.65 -57.15
N MET A 9 -21.04 41.54 -57.59
CA MET A 9 -21.21 42.87 -56.93
C MET A 9 -21.91 42.82 -55.58
N ASN A 10 -22.72 41.80 -55.27
CA ASN A 10 -23.34 41.64 -53.96
C ASN A 10 -22.42 40.91 -52.97
N ALA A 11 -21.49 40.05 -53.39
CA ALA A 11 -20.50 39.43 -52.54
C ALA A 11 -19.45 40.43 -52.05
N GLY A 12 -18.99 41.35 -52.84
CA GLY A 12 -18.05 42.42 -52.48
C GLY A 12 -18.63 43.44 -51.49
N ARG A 13 -19.91 43.73 -51.53
CA ARG A 13 -20.58 44.64 -50.60
C ARG A 13 -20.83 43.96 -49.21
N ALA A 14 -21.09 42.68 -49.19
CA ALA A 14 -21.23 41.93 -47.97
C ALA A 14 -19.87 41.77 -47.25
N GLN A 15 -18.76 41.53 -47.95
CA GLN A 15 -17.43 41.45 -47.36
C GLN A 15 -16.91 42.81 -46.83
N CYS A 16 -17.18 43.93 -47.49
CA CYS A 16 -16.87 45.25 -46.96
C CYS A 16 -17.71 45.61 -45.73
N ALA A 17 -18.99 45.22 -45.67
CA ALA A 17 -19.83 45.43 -44.51
C ALA A 17 -19.37 44.61 -43.29
N TRP A 18 -18.90 43.38 -43.50
CA TRP A 18 -18.32 42.55 -42.43
C TRP A 18 -16.97 43.07 -41.96
N LEU A 19 -16.12 43.59 -42.85
CA LEU A 19 -14.85 44.19 -42.45
C LEU A 19 -15.05 45.50 -41.69
N ILE A 20 -16.01 46.31 -42.07
CA ILE A 20 -16.36 47.55 -41.34
C ILE A 20 -17.00 47.23 -40.00
N LEU A 21 -17.82 46.17 -39.91
CA LEU A 21 -18.38 45.71 -38.65
C LEU A 21 -17.31 45.11 -37.73
N LEU A 22 -16.32 44.37 -38.29
CA LEU A 22 -15.18 43.84 -37.54
C LEU A 22 -14.24 44.94 -37.04
N VAL A 23 -13.99 45.95 -37.85
CA VAL A 23 -13.19 47.14 -37.48
C VAL A 23 -13.93 48.00 -36.45
N MET A 24 -15.27 48.15 -36.56
CA MET A 24 -16.09 48.80 -35.53
C MET A 24 -16.19 47.98 -34.25
N LEU A 25 -16.25 46.65 -34.31
CA LEU A 25 -16.13 45.80 -33.08
C LEU A 25 -14.75 45.88 -32.46
N CYS A 26 -13.67 45.95 -33.22
CA CYS A 26 -12.33 46.17 -32.69
C CYS A 26 -12.09 47.58 -32.11
N LEU A 27 -12.82 48.60 -32.57
CA LEU A 27 -12.78 49.96 -32.05
C LEU A 27 -13.73 50.19 -30.86
N LEU A 28 -14.73 49.28 -30.65
CA LEU A 28 -15.61 49.29 -29.49
C LEU A 28 -15.06 48.44 -28.30
N GLY A 29 -14.02 47.66 -28.52
CA GLY A 29 -13.34 46.88 -27.49
C GLY A 29 -12.40 47.66 -26.57
N ALA A 30 -12.12 48.93 -26.87
CA ALA A 30 -11.25 49.78 -26.07
C ALA A 30 -12.07 50.68 -25.14
N GLY A 31 -12.70 50.09 -24.10
CA GLY A 31 -13.42 50.94 -23.14
C GLY A 31 -14.48 50.32 -22.26
N MET A 32 -14.68 48.99 -22.30
CA MET A 32 -15.52 48.35 -21.29
C MET A 32 -14.69 48.20 -20.00
N GLY A 33 -14.94 49.01 -19.01
CA GLY A 33 -14.41 48.87 -17.67
C GLY A 33 -15.03 47.66 -16.98
N HIS A 34 -14.22 46.84 -16.36
CA HIS A 34 -14.67 45.74 -15.53
C HIS A 34 -15.07 46.25 -14.17
N GLU A 35 -16.10 45.67 -13.55
CA GLU A 35 -16.70 46.18 -12.35
C GLU A 35 -16.81 45.09 -11.28
N VAL A 36 -16.44 45.45 -10.02
CA VAL A 36 -16.59 44.63 -8.84
C VAL A 36 -17.37 45.36 -7.77
N HIS A 37 -18.33 44.71 -7.13
CA HIS A 37 -19.13 45.26 -6.04
C HIS A 37 -18.96 44.42 -4.77
N PHE A 38 -18.76 45.10 -3.63
CA PHE A 38 -18.82 44.51 -2.31
C PHE A 38 -19.40 45.51 -1.30
N GLY A 39 -20.53 45.18 -0.68
CA GLY A 39 -21.23 46.10 0.22
C GLY A 39 -21.64 47.41 -0.47
N GLN A 40 -21.19 48.54 0.05
CA GLN A 40 -21.40 49.86 -0.55
C GLN A 40 -20.25 50.31 -1.48
N THR A 41 -19.20 49.53 -1.58
CA THR A 41 -18.03 49.85 -2.40
C THR A 41 -18.15 49.27 -3.80
N LYS A 42 -18.04 50.17 -4.79
CA LYS A 42 -17.97 49.84 -6.19
C LYS A 42 -16.54 50.12 -6.67
N VAL A 43 -15.93 49.16 -7.39
CA VAL A 43 -14.61 49.35 -8.01
C VAL A 43 -14.72 49.08 -9.49
N ASN A 44 -14.40 50.11 -10.29
CA ASN A 44 -14.35 50.03 -11.74
C ASN A 44 -12.88 49.95 -12.18
N VAL A 45 -12.49 48.92 -12.95
CA VAL A 45 -11.14 48.71 -13.44
C VAL A 45 -11.10 48.85 -14.96
N GLN A 46 -10.28 49.77 -15.45
CA GLN A 46 -10.07 50.02 -16.88
C GLN A 46 -8.66 49.61 -17.32
N GLY A 47 -8.50 49.21 -18.56
CA GLY A 47 -7.20 48.87 -19.15
C GLY A 47 -6.72 47.43 -18.91
N VAL A 48 -7.65 46.52 -18.56
CA VAL A 48 -7.39 45.10 -18.34
C VAL A 48 -8.09 44.29 -19.43
N GLU A 49 -7.39 43.28 -19.97
CA GLU A 49 -7.95 42.35 -20.96
C GLU A 49 -8.84 41.29 -20.27
N GLU A 50 -9.84 40.76 -20.99
CA GLU A 50 -10.79 39.78 -20.47
C GLU A 50 -10.11 38.56 -19.89
N ALA A 51 -9.02 38.09 -20.50
CA ALA A 51 -8.25 36.94 -20.01
C ALA A 51 -7.54 37.16 -18.64
N GLN A 52 -7.32 38.43 -18.26
CA GLN A 52 -6.67 38.83 -17.02
C GLN A 52 -7.69 39.16 -15.93
N TRP A 53 -8.97 39.31 -16.31
CA TRP A 53 -9.99 39.84 -15.43
C TRP A 53 -10.41 38.89 -14.30
N GLU A 54 -10.67 37.61 -14.58
CA GLU A 54 -11.16 36.69 -13.54
C GLU A 54 -10.17 36.49 -12.37
N PRO A 55 -8.84 36.27 -12.58
CA PRO A 55 -7.89 36.25 -11.50
C PRO A 55 -7.83 37.56 -10.72
N LEU A 56 -7.85 38.70 -11.43
CA LEU A 56 -7.82 40.02 -10.82
C LEU A 56 -9.08 40.29 -10.02
N ARG A 57 -10.25 39.92 -10.51
CA ARG A 57 -11.54 40.04 -9.85
C ARG A 57 -11.55 39.27 -8.54
N SER A 58 -11.06 38.02 -8.53
CA SER A 58 -10.99 37.22 -7.31
C SER A 58 -10.13 37.91 -6.24
N MET A 59 -8.95 38.38 -6.60
CA MET A 59 -8.06 39.11 -5.72
C MET A 59 -8.69 40.38 -5.18
N LEU A 60 -9.38 41.18 -6.04
CA LEU A 60 -10.07 42.39 -5.60
C LEU A 60 -11.20 42.06 -4.63
N MET A 61 -11.98 41.03 -4.86
CA MET A 61 -13.03 40.56 -3.95
C MET A 61 -12.47 40.15 -2.58
N ASP A 62 -11.34 39.45 -2.55
CA ASP A 62 -10.67 39.08 -1.30
C ASP A 62 -10.25 40.34 -0.49
N GLN A 63 -9.64 41.32 -1.15
CA GLN A 63 -9.23 42.56 -0.51
C GLN A 63 -10.42 43.40 -0.01
N LEU A 64 -11.49 43.49 -0.80
CA LEU A 64 -12.73 44.19 -0.39
C LEU A 64 -13.40 43.48 0.79
N THR A 65 -13.37 42.16 0.83
CA THR A 65 -13.91 41.36 1.95
C THR A 65 -13.14 41.61 3.22
N LEU A 66 -11.83 41.71 3.15
CA LEU A 66 -10.97 42.06 4.31
C LEU A 66 -11.22 43.47 4.84
N ASN A 67 -11.53 44.42 3.98
CA ASN A 67 -11.85 45.79 4.35
C ASN A 67 -13.26 45.96 4.95
N GLY A 68 -14.14 44.96 4.79
CA GLY A 68 -15.52 45.01 5.31
C GLY A 68 -16.49 45.80 4.43
N SER A 69 -17.71 46.03 4.93
CA SER A 69 -18.82 46.67 4.17
C SER A 69 -18.87 48.19 4.27
N GLY A 70 -17.82 48.85 4.74
CA GLY A 70 -17.74 50.30 4.87
C GLY A 70 -17.71 51.04 3.51
N PRO A 71 -17.95 52.36 3.48
CA PRO A 71 -17.84 53.15 2.27
C PRO A 71 -16.40 53.20 1.75
N ALA A 72 -16.26 53.38 0.44
CA ALA A 72 -14.95 53.49 -0.20
C ALA A 72 -14.26 54.81 0.25
N GLY A 73 -12.98 54.72 0.63
CA GLY A 73 -12.13 55.86 0.99
C GLY A 73 -10.79 55.83 0.24
N GLU A 74 -10.08 56.95 0.25
CA GLU A 74 -8.76 57.09 -0.40
C GLU A 74 -7.75 56.01 0.06
N PRO A 75 -7.64 55.63 1.37
CA PRO A 75 -6.72 54.57 1.78
C PRO A 75 -7.01 53.22 1.10
N LEU A 76 -8.29 52.86 1.01
CA LEU A 76 -8.67 51.63 0.30
C LEU A 76 -8.34 51.71 -1.20
N ALA A 77 -8.54 52.87 -1.84
CA ALA A 77 -8.21 53.06 -3.25
C ALA A 77 -6.70 52.90 -3.53
N ASP A 78 -5.86 53.40 -2.64
CA ASP A 78 -4.39 53.27 -2.71
C ASP A 78 -3.95 51.81 -2.52
N ASP A 79 -4.50 51.14 -1.50
CA ASP A 79 -4.25 49.70 -1.26
C ASP A 79 -4.67 48.83 -2.45
N LEU A 80 -5.86 49.05 -3.02
CA LEU A 80 -6.32 48.31 -4.19
C LEU A 80 -5.43 48.56 -5.41
N ALA A 81 -5.01 49.80 -5.66
CA ALA A 81 -4.09 50.13 -6.75
C ALA A 81 -2.74 49.46 -6.53
N PHE A 82 -2.22 49.42 -5.31
CA PHE A 82 -0.99 48.69 -4.98
C PHE A 82 -1.14 47.21 -5.24
N PHE A 83 -2.20 46.55 -4.76
CA PHE A 83 -2.41 45.09 -4.98
C PHE A 83 -2.61 44.75 -6.46
N VAL A 84 -3.35 45.55 -7.22
CA VAL A 84 -3.52 45.40 -8.66
C VAL A 84 -2.16 45.49 -9.36
N ARG A 85 -1.34 46.52 -9.02
CA ARG A 85 0.00 46.65 -9.59
C ARG A 85 0.87 45.44 -9.23
N GLN A 86 0.85 44.96 -7.98
CA GLN A 86 1.63 43.78 -7.58
C GLN A 86 1.16 42.52 -8.30
N HIS A 87 -0.15 42.37 -8.56
CA HIS A 87 -0.68 41.28 -9.35
C HIS A 87 -0.05 41.26 -10.77
N PHE A 88 -0.08 42.38 -11.48
CA PHE A 88 0.52 42.47 -12.82
C PHE A 88 2.05 42.22 -12.81
N ILE A 89 2.77 42.74 -11.82
CA ILE A 89 4.22 42.47 -11.67
C ILE A 89 4.47 40.95 -11.50
N ARG A 90 3.65 40.28 -10.67
CA ARG A 90 3.75 38.82 -10.45
C ARG A 90 3.37 38.00 -11.67
N GLU A 91 2.54 38.54 -12.54
CA GLU A 91 2.14 37.94 -13.79
C GLU A 91 3.04 38.29 -14.99
N GLY A 92 4.22 38.91 -14.73
CA GLY A 92 5.25 39.16 -15.75
C GLY A 92 5.16 40.50 -16.48
N TRP A 93 4.44 41.47 -15.93
CA TRP A 93 4.41 42.87 -16.37
C TRP A 93 5.15 43.78 -15.37
N PRO A 94 6.48 43.84 -15.38
CA PRO A 94 7.28 44.55 -14.38
C PRO A 94 7.05 46.07 -14.37
N ASP A 95 6.66 46.64 -15.52
CA ASP A 95 6.46 48.07 -15.70
C ASP A 95 4.99 48.52 -15.53
N ALA A 96 4.15 47.64 -14.93
CA ALA A 96 2.76 47.93 -14.74
C ALA A 96 2.56 49.17 -13.84
N GLU A 97 1.74 50.12 -14.31
CA GLU A 97 1.33 51.29 -13.58
C GLU A 97 -0.20 51.23 -13.30
N VAL A 98 -0.59 51.58 -12.11
CA VAL A 98 -2.01 51.63 -11.73
C VAL A 98 -2.25 52.96 -11.07
N ALA A 99 -3.16 53.76 -11.66
CA ALA A 99 -3.63 55.02 -11.12
C ALA A 99 -5.04 54.82 -10.58
N TRP A 100 -5.39 55.56 -9.52
CA TRP A 100 -6.73 55.52 -8.98
C TRP A 100 -7.33 56.92 -8.85
N LYS A 101 -8.65 57.01 -8.85
CA LYS A 101 -9.40 58.21 -8.52
C LYS A 101 -10.71 57.84 -7.84
N MET A 102 -11.17 58.72 -6.94
CA MET A 102 -12.49 58.59 -6.36
C MET A 102 -13.52 59.09 -7.36
N ALA A 103 -14.55 58.28 -7.69
CA ALA A 103 -15.65 58.63 -8.56
C ALA A 103 -16.98 58.65 -7.79
N GLN A 104 -18.04 59.24 -8.37
CA GLN A 104 -19.37 59.23 -7.74
C GLN A 104 -19.83 57.79 -7.53
N GLY A 105 -19.79 57.31 -6.28
CA GLY A 105 -20.24 55.98 -5.88
C GLY A 105 -19.16 54.88 -5.79
N GLY A 106 -17.84 55.18 -5.92
CA GLY A 106 -16.81 54.19 -5.76
C GLY A 106 -15.39 54.62 -6.16
N ILE A 107 -14.56 53.61 -6.44
CA ILE A 107 -13.15 53.74 -6.83
C ILE A 107 -13.01 53.38 -8.31
N GLU A 108 -12.30 54.18 -9.06
CA GLU A 108 -11.93 53.88 -10.45
C GLU A 108 -10.42 53.65 -10.52
N LEU A 109 -10.03 52.45 -10.98
CA LEU A 109 -8.64 52.04 -11.18
C LEU A 109 -8.36 52.06 -12.69
N THR A 110 -7.27 52.71 -13.10
CA THR A 110 -6.78 52.68 -14.47
C THR A 110 -5.46 51.94 -14.52
N VAL A 111 -5.44 50.79 -15.17
CA VAL A 111 -4.29 49.90 -15.31
C VAL A 111 -3.60 50.16 -16.65
N LYS A 112 -2.29 50.33 -16.61
CA LYS A 112 -1.42 50.30 -17.78
C LYS A 112 -0.43 49.18 -17.61
N PRO A 113 -0.69 47.98 -18.11
CA PRO A 113 0.13 46.80 -17.88
C PRO A 113 1.58 46.96 -18.37
N GLY A 114 1.80 47.77 -19.39
CA GLY A 114 3.11 47.85 -20.06
C GLY A 114 3.36 46.63 -20.96
N ASN A 115 4.64 46.30 -21.14
CA ASN A 115 5.03 45.15 -21.97
C ASN A 115 5.29 43.92 -21.08
N ALA A 116 4.72 42.78 -21.46
CA ALA A 116 5.08 41.51 -20.83
C ALA A 116 6.52 41.15 -21.13
N VAL A 117 7.31 40.94 -20.12
CA VAL A 117 8.73 40.55 -20.25
C VAL A 117 8.84 39.03 -20.10
N ARG A 118 9.61 38.39 -20.99
CA ARG A 118 9.86 36.95 -20.99
C ARG A 118 11.28 36.64 -20.59
N VAL A 119 11.50 35.43 -20.03
CA VAL A 119 12.85 34.94 -19.75
C VAL A 119 13.57 34.68 -21.05
N GLY A 120 14.73 35.30 -21.22
CA GLY A 120 15.61 35.09 -22.35
C GLY A 120 16.60 33.95 -22.09
N THR A 121 17.88 34.17 -22.43
CA THR A 121 18.93 33.17 -22.22
C THR A 121 19.35 33.14 -20.75
N VAL A 122 19.41 31.94 -20.19
CA VAL A 122 19.91 31.70 -18.82
C VAL A 122 21.34 31.21 -18.90
N THR A 123 22.27 32.01 -18.38
CA THR A 123 23.71 31.72 -18.34
C THR A 123 24.17 31.55 -16.91
N LEU A 124 24.89 30.48 -16.61
CA LEU A 124 25.57 30.30 -15.33
C LEU A 124 27.04 30.73 -15.45
N LYS A 125 27.58 31.42 -14.45
CA LYS A 125 29.00 31.84 -14.38
C LYS A 125 29.60 31.46 -13.03
N GLY A 126 30.91 31.25 -12.99
CA GLY A 126 31.65 30.87 -11.80
C GLY A 126 31.99 29.39 -11.76
N GLU A 127 32.28 28.89 -10.57
CA GLU A 127 32.60 27.46 -10.37
C GLU A 127 31.30 26.64 -10.25
N MET A 128 31.21 25.57 -11.05
CA MET A 128 30.03 24.72 -11.11
C MET A 128 30.33 23.32 -10.56
N PRO A 129 30.14 23.07 -9.27
CA PRO A 129 30.41 21.76 -8.68
C PRO A 129 29.33 20.70 -9.00
N LEU A 130 28.22 21.12 -9.60
CA LEU A 130 27.13 20.28 -10.09
C LEU A 130 26.91 20.51 -11.58
N PRO A 131 26.24 19.57 -12.29
CA PRO A 131 25.93 19.74 -13.71
C PRO A 131 25.11 21.02 -13.96
N GLU A 132 25.51 21.76 -15.00
CA GLU A 132 24.87 23.02 -15.36
C GLU A 132 23.38 22.90 -15.61
N ASP A 133 22.95 21.83 -16.27
CA ASP A 133 21.54 21.54 -16.54
C ASP A 133 20.74 21.30 -15.24
N GLU A 134 21.34 20.69 -14.22
CA GLU A 134 20.73 20.51 -12.92
C GLU A 134 20.52 21.85 -12.23
N LEU A 135 21.55 22.70 -12.21
CA LEU A 135 21.47 24.02 -11.59
C LEU A 135 20.46 24.93 -12.30
N LYS A 136 20.42 24.91 -13.65
CA LYS A 136 19.39 25.61 -14.43
C LYS A 136 17.98 25.13 -14.12
N LYS A 137 17.79 23.82 -13.92
CA LYS A 137 16.51 23.26 -13.48
C LYS A 137 16.05 23.83 -12.14
N TYR A 138 16.95 23.92 -11.16
CA TYR A 138 16.61 24.51 -9.86
C TYR A 138 16.31 26.01 -9.96
N LEU A 139 17.07 26.75 -10.77
CA LEU A 139 16.85 28.17 -10.99
C LEU A 139 15.47 28.45 -11.61
N MET A 140 15.12 27.67 -12.62
CA MET A 140 13.87 27.87 -13.37
C MET A 140 12.65 27.20 -12.71
N LYS A 141 12.85 26.40 -11.66
CA LYS A 141 11.80 25.60 -11.05
C LYS A 141 10.58 26.42 -10.61
N PRO A 142 10.71 27.57 -9.90
CA PRO A 142 9.53 28.35 -9.50
C PRO A 142 8.71 28.85 -10.69
N THR A 143 9.37 29.33 -11.73
CA THR A 143 8.74 29.80 -12.95
C THR A 143 8.01 28.68 -13.69
N LEU A 144 8.63 27.50 -13.82
CA LEU A 144 8.06 26.34 -14.51
C LEU A 144 6.90 25.70 -13.73
N GLU A 145 6.88 25.79 -12.39
CA GLU A 145 5.78 25.31 -11.57
C GLU A 145 4.55 26.24 -11.58
N ARG A 146 4.76 27.53 -11.85
CA ARG A 146 3.68 28.52 -11.98
C ARG A 146 2.99 28.49 -13.33
N GLU A 147 3.72 28.19 -14.40
CA GLU A 147 3.19 28.17 -15.78
C GLU A 147 3.08 26.75 -16.34
N ASP A 148 1.96 26.48 -17.02
CA ASP A 148 1.78 25.26 -17.82
C ASP A 148 2.55 25.44 -19.17
N VAL A 149 3.78 24.93 -19.25
CA VAL A 149 4.84 25.35 -20.15
C VAL A 149 4.79 24.67 -21.53
N ASP A 150 3.66 24.22 -22.00
CA ASP A 150 3.67 23.44 -23.25
C ASP A 150 3.92 24.24 -24.55
N LYS A 151 3.91 25.58 -24.56
CA LYS A 151 4.00 26.31 -25.87
C LYS A 151 4.63 27.72 -25.89
N LYS A 152 5.05 28.35 -24.80
CA LYS A 152 5.60 29.72 -24.82
C LYS A 152 6.82 29.86 -23.90
N LEU A 153 7.73 30.77 -24.24
CA LEU A 153 8.82 31.17 -23.34
C LEU A 153 8.21 31.67 -22.01
N PRO A 154 8.71 31.24 -20.83
CA PRO A 154 8.16 31.60 -19.55
C PRO A 154 8.26 33.12 -19.30
N GLN A 155 7.29 33.68 -18.58
CA GLN A 155 7.27 35.09 -18.21
C GLN A 155 8.35 35.40 -17.18
N TRP A 156 8.90 36.60 -17.22
CA TRP A 156 9.86 37.10 -16.25
C TRP A 156 9.14 37.56 -15.00
N VAL A 157 9.36 36.86 -13.89
CA VAL A 157 8.90 37.29 -12.56
C VAL A 157 10.13 37.35 -11.65
N GLU A 158 10.47 38.53 -11.18
CA GLU A 158 11.66 38.78 -10.34
C GLU A 158 11.69 37.88 -9.10
N ALA A 159 10.55 37.73 -8.43
CA ALA A 159 10.41 36.90 -7.24
C ALA A 159 10.73 35.41 -7.53
N ASP A 160 10.30 34.89 -8.69
CA ASP A 160 10.59 33.52 -9.10
C ASP A 160 12.09 33.32 -9.34
N MET A 161 12.75 34.29 -9.97
CA MET A 161 14.20 34.26 -10.22
C MET A 161 15.00 34.28 -8.91
N GLN A 162 14.59 35.13 -7.96
CA GLN A 162 15.21 35.20 -6.63
C GLN A 162 14.98 33.90 -5.85
N GLN A 163 13.76 33.35 -5.88
CA GLN A 163 13.47 32.06 -5.28
C GLN A 163 14.27 30.93 -5.92
N GLY A 164 14.39 30.93 -7.24
CA GLY A 164 15.19 29.98 -8.01
C GLY A 164 16.68 30.02 -7.64
N ALA A 165 17.26 31.23 -7.53
CA ALA A 165 18.64 31.41 -7.05
C ALA A 165 18.81 30.87 -5.63
N GLY A 166 17.85 31.11 -4.75
CA GLY A 166 17.81 30.51 -3.41
C GLY A 166 17.71 28.98 -3.42
N LEU A 167 16.99 28.38 -4.40
CA LEU A 167 16.98 26.94 -4.58
C LEU A 167 18.34 26.37 -5.03
N VAL A 168 19.01 27.05 -5.94
CA VAL A 168 20.39 26.70 -6.36
C VAL A 168 21.33 26.74 -5.16
N GLN A 169 21.27 27.82 -4.36
CA GLN A 169 22.11 27.95 -3.17
C GLN A 169 21.83 26.85 -2.15
N ARG A 170 20.56 26.52 -1.89
CA ARG A 170 20.17 25.41 -0.99
C ARG A 170 20.67 24.06 -1.54
N ARG A 171 20.58 23.85 -2.85
CA ARG A 171 21.07 22.61 -3.48
C ARG A 171 22.59 22.45 -3.31
N LEU A 172 23.36 23.54 -3.48
CA LEU A 172 24.79 23.55 -3.24
C LEU A 172 25.14 23.29 -1.77
N ARG A 173 24.41 23.91 -0.84
CA ARG A 173 24.59 23.67 0.60
C ARG A 173 24.29 22.23 0.98
N ALA A 174 23.30 21.59 0.34
CA ALA A 174 23.00 20.18 0.55
C ALA A 174 24.14 19.24 0.10
N GLU A 175 24.98 19.67 -0.85
CA GLU A 175 26.18 18.96 -1.30
C GLU A 175 27.45 19.29 -0.50
N GLY A 176 27.31 20.05 0.58
CA GLY A 176 28.41 20.40 1.48
C GLY A 176 29.09 21.76 1.21
N TYR A 177 28.61 22.54 0.26
CA TYR A 177 29.12 23.89 -0.01
C TYR A 177 28.39 24.91 0.90
N LEU A 178 28.69 24.89 2.19
CA LEU A 178 27.95 25.65 3.20
C LEU A 178 27.95 27.15 2.98
N ASN A 179 29.07 27.67 2.43
CA ASN A 179 29.29 29.09 2.16
C ASN A 179 28.87 29.46 0.72
N ALA A 180 28.10 28.62 0.03
CA ALA A 180 27.67 28.92 -1.33
C ALA A 180 26.85 30.22 -1.38
N GLU A 181 27.26 31.10 -2.29
CA GLU A 181 26.60 32.35 -2.61
C GLU A 181 26.16 32.35 -4.07
N THR A 182 25.01 32.94 -4.35
CA THR A 182 24.45 33.11 -5.68
C THR A 182 24.09 34.58 -5.89
N LEU A 183 24.46 35.15 -7.03
CA LEU A 183 24.14 36.53 -7.40
C LEU A 183 23.44 36.55 -8.75
N LEU A 184 22.22 37.08 -8.76
CA LEU A 184 21.42 37.28 -9.96
C LEU A 184 21.86 38.59 -10.67
N LEU A 185 22.14 38.51 -11.95
CA LEU A 185 22.48 39.63 -12.80
C LEU A 185 21.55 39.66 -14.04
N PRO A 186 20.35 40.26 -13.91
CA PRO A 186 19.43 40.38 -15.03
C PRO A 186 19.93 41.45 -16.00
N ALA A 187 19.88 41.16 -17.29
CA ALA A 187 20.12 42.15 -18.32
C ALA A 187 18.87 43.03 -18.59
N PRO A 188 19.00 44.20 -19.22
CA PRO A 188 17.84 44.92 -19.73
C PRO A 188 17.04 44.08 -20.73
N ALA A 189 15.71 44.22 -20.72
CA ALA A 189 14.88 43.56 -21.72
C ALA A 189 15.16 44.12 -23.13
N THR A 190 15.35 43.23 -24.11
CA THR A 190 15.74 43.62 -25.48
C THR A 190 14.91 42.83 -26.52
N GLY A 191 14.88 43.37 -27.72
CA GLY A 191 14.17 42.78 -28.88
C GLY A 191 12.68 43.09 -28.93
N THR A 192 12.06 42.74 -30.03
CA THR A 192 10.62 42.92 -30.23
C THR A 192 9.77 42.08 -29.25
N ASP A 193 10.33 40.97 -28.79
CA ASP A 193 9.65 40.01 -27.87
C ASP A 193 9.93 40.34 -26.39
N MET A 194 10.57 41.49 -26.08
CA MET A 194 10.88 41.93 -24.72
C MET A 194 11.51 40.80 -23.85
N ARG A 195 12.59 40.19 -24.35
CA ARG A 195 13.29 39.12 -23.61
C ARG A 195 14.34 39.72 -22.67
N ARG A 196 14.44 39.15 -21.48
CA ARG A 196 15.44 39.51 -20.49
C ARG A 196 16.37 38.33 -20.23
N ASP A 197 17.60 38.47 -20.59
CA ASP A 197 18.65 37.47 -20.31
C ASP A 197 19.04 37.53 -18.84
N LEU A 198 19.38 36.36 -18.28
CA LEU A 198 19.74 36.18 -16.89
C LEU A 198 21.10 35.54 -16.77
N THR A 199 22.01 36.18 -16.01
CA THR A 199 23.22 35.53 -15.56
C THR A 199 23.12 35.26 -14.07
N LEU A 200 23.36 33.99 -13.67
CA LEU A 200 23.52 33.61 -12.27
C LEU A 200 25.01 33.37 -12.02
N GLU A 201 25.65 34.22 -11.22
CA GLU A 201 27.00 34.01 -10.72
C GLU A 201 26.98 33.12 -9.49
N ILE A 202 27.80 32.05 -9.50
CA ILE A 202 27.89 31.06 -8.45
C ILE A 202 29.28 31.05 -7.85
N LYS A 203 29.34 31.22 -6.50
CA LYS A 203 30.55 31.10 -5.68
C LYS A 203 30.28 29.98 -4.65
N PRO A 204 30.68 28.74 -4.93
CA PRO A 204 30.35 27.61 -4.05
C PRO A 204 31.12 27.64 -2.72
N GLY A 205 32.35 28.22 -2.71
CA GLY A 205 33.23 28.11 -1.55
C GLY A 205 33.78 26.70 -1.31
N PRO A 206 34.42 26.45 -0.18
CA PRO A 206 34.96 25.13 0.14
C PRO A 206 33.89 24.10 0.39
N LYS A 207 34.13 22.85 -0.05
CA LYS A 207 33.27 21.71 0.24
C LYS A 207 33.56 21.14 1.62
N PHE A 208 32.55 20.94 2.43
CA PHE A 208 32.61 20.29 3.73
C PHE A 208 31.99 18.88 3.68
N ILE A 209 32.65 17.92 4.33
CA ILE A 209 32.18 16.54 4.48
C ILE A 209 32.09 16.19 5.96
N PHE A 210 31.25 15.21 6.31
CA PHE A 210 31.21 14.66 7.65
C PHE A 210 32.55 13.99 7.98
N GLY A 211 33.20 14.46 9.04
CA GLY A 211 34.35 13.86 9.64
C GLY A 211 33.95 12.73 10.60
N LYS A 212 34.43 12.80 11.84
CA LYS A 212 34.07 11.83 12.89
C LYS A 212 32.71 12.18 13.49
N ALA A 213 31.76 11.24 13.45
CA ALA A 213 30.53 11.31 14.22
C ALA A 213 30.68 10.48 15.50
N SER A 214 30.29 11.04 16.66
CA SER A 214 30.32 10.37 17.95
C SER A 214 29.07 10.70 18.74
N ILE A 215 28.69 9.82 19.70
CA ILE A 215 27.55 10.01 20.58
C ILE A 215 27.98 9.90 22.05
N VAL A 216 27.37 10.72 22.86
CA VAL A 216 27.53 10.71 24.33
C VAL A 216 26.15 10.66 24.96
N GLY A 217 25.97 9.83 25.99
CA GLY A 217 24.73 9.68 26.73
C GLY A 217 23.74 8.66 26.16
N SER A 218 24.12 7.88 25.15
CA SER A 218 23.30 6.76 24.65
C SER A 218 23.10 5.69 25.73
N PRO A 219 21.88 5.12 25.88
CA PRO A 219 21.68 3.96 26.73
C PRO A 219 22.58 2.79 26.30
N PRO A 220 23.22 2.06 27.24
CA PRO A 220 24.14 0.96 26.89
C PRO A 220 23.50 -0.12 26.00
N GLU A 221 22.21 -0.38 26.20
CA GLU A 221 21.44 -1.36 25.42
C GLU A 221 21.29 -0.98 23.94
N LEU A 222 21.33 0.32 23.63
CA LEU A 222 21.16 0.88 22.29
C LEU A 222 22.46 1.30 21.61
N GLU A 223 23.61 1.16 22.27
CA GLU A 223 24.89 1.66 21.77
C GLU A 223 25.22 1.18 20.35
N LYS A 224 24.98 -0.10 20.05
CA LYS A 224 25.20 -0.67 18.70
C LYS A 224 24.29 -0.05 17.65
N LEU A 225 23.01 0.19 17.97
CA LEU A 225 22.02 0.75 17.05
C LEU A 225 22.31 2.24 16.79
N THR A 226 22.59 3.01 17.84
CA THR A 226 22.92 4.42 17.73
C THR A 226 24.24 4.64 17.00
N GLN A 227 25.23 3.79 17.22
CA GLN A 227 26.51 3.85 16.52
C GLN A 227 26.37 3.50 15.03
N ALA A 228 25.55 2.51 14.67
CA ALA A 228 25.24 2.18 13.28
C ALA A 228 24.56 3.35 12.54
N ALA A 229 23.61 4.03 13.17
CA ALA A 229 22.91 5.18 12.59
C ALA A 229 23.85 6.36 12.26
N MET A 230 24.95 6.52 12.98
CA MET A 230 25.95 7.57 12.74
C MET A 230 26.99 7.18 11.68
N THR A 231 27.33 5.90 11.57
CA THR A 231 28.39 5.43 10.66
C THR A 231 28.06 5.71 9.20
N GLU A 232 26.79 5.71 8.83
CA GLU A 232 26.32 6.00 7.46
C GLU A 232 26.59 7.46 7.02
N ALA A 233 26.85 8.38 7.95
CA ALA A 233 27.08 9.78 7.66
C ALA A 233 28.56 10.09 7.30
N SER A 234 29.52 9.33 7.82
CA SER A 234 30.95 9.59 7.67
C SER A 234 31.37 9.63 6.19
N GLY A 235 32.12 10.68 5.79
CA GLY A 235 32.59 10.88 4.41
C GLY A 235 31.53 11.40 3.43
N THR A 236 30.28 11.59 3.86
CA THR A 236 29.23 12.19 3.03
C THR A 236 29.25 13.72 3.10
N PRO A 237 28.64 14.45 2.14
CA PRO A 237 28.54 15.90 2.21
C PRO A 237 27.90 16.36 3.53
N PHE A 238 28.55 17.32 4.21
CA PHE A 238 28.01 17.88 5.45
C PHE A 238 26.91 18.91 5.16
N ASN A 239 25.76 18.78 5.78
CA ASN A 239 24.71 19.78 5.81
C ASN A 239 23.85 19.65 7.08
N GLU A 240 23.23 20.74 7.52
CA GLU A 240 22.43 20.78 8.75
C GLU A 240 21.19 19.87 8.68
N ALA A 241 20.55 19.74 7.51
CA ALA A 241 19.39 18.87 7.33
C ALA A 241 19.75 17.40 7.62
N ARG A 242 20.94 16.96 7.20
CA ARG A 242 21.44 15.62 7.48
C ARG A 242 21.74 15.41 8.96
N VAL A 243 22.27 16.40 9.64
CA VAL A 243 22.46 16.34 11.10
C VAL A 243 21.11 16.18 11.80
N GLN A 244 20.10 16.99 11.41
CA GLN A 244 18.75 16.87 11.96
C GLN A 244 18.13 15.49 11.69
N GLN A 245 18.33 14.92 10.49
CA GLN A 245 17.89 13.57 10.17
C GLN A 245 18.51 12.52 11.10
N ILE A 246 19.84 12.65 11.36
CA ILE A 246 20.52 11.74 12.31
C ILE A 246 19.98 11.92 13.72
N GLN A 247 19.81 13.16 14.19
CA GLN A 247 19.22 13.43 15.51
C GLN A 247 17.83 12.80 15.63
N GLN A 248 16.95 13.03 14.67
CA GLN A 248 15.62 12.42 14.63
C GLN A 248 15.68 10.89 14.61
N ARG A 249 16.64 10.31 13.87
CA ARG A 249 16.82 8.86 13.84
C ARG A 249 17.30 8.32 15.19
N LEU A 250 18.22 9.01 15.86
CA LEU A 250 18.69 8.66 17.20
C LEU A 250 17.56 8.73 18.23
N ASP A 251 16.77 9.80 18.20
CA ASP A 251 15.59 9.96 19.08
C ASP A 251 14.53 8.88 18.79
N SER A 252 14.31 8.54 17.52
CA SER A 252 13.40 7.46 17.11
C SER A 252 13.87 6.09 17.64
N ILE A 253 15.16 5.78 17.53
CA ILE A 253 15.73 4.53 18.09
C ILE A 253 15.45 4.44 19.61
N CYS A 254 15.62 5.54 20.33
CA CYS A 254 15.29 5.60 21.75
C CYS A 254 13.80 5.41 22.02
N ALA A 255 12.95 6.10 21.28
CA ALA A 255 11.50 6.02 21.41
C ALA A 255 10.97 4.61 21.08
N GLU A 256 11.52 3.96 20.06
CA GLU A 256 11.19 2.58 19.69
C GLU A 256 11.39 1.60 20.84
N HIS A 257 12.34 1.89 21.76
CA HIS A 257 12.71 1.05 22.91
C HIS A 257 12.31 1.64 24.28
N GLY A 258 11.32 2.52 24.30
CA GLY A 258 10.68 3.01 25.51
C GLY A 258 11.23 4.31 26.09
N TRP A 259 12.29 4.90 25.55
CA TRP A 259 12.75 6.23 25.93
C TRP A 259 12.03 7.31 25.09
N LEU A 260 10.73 7.49 25.36
CA LEU A 260 9.86 8.36 24.56
C LEU A 260 10.20 9.84 24.64
N HIS A 261 10.96 10.25 25.64
CA HIS A 261 11.35 11.64 25.91
C HIS A 261 12.83 11.90 25.62
N ALA A 262 13.48 11.00 24.89
CA ALA A 262 14.86 11.19 24.48
C ALA A 262 14.99 12.43 23.58
N ALA A 263 16.03 13.21 23.83
CA ALA A 263 16.34 14.39 23.04
C ALA A 263 17.84 14.42 22.74
N THR A 264 18.17 14.56 21.47
CA THR A 264 19.55 14.60 20.99
C THR A 264 19.87 15.99 20.44
N THR A 265 20.97 16.57 20.93
CA THR A 265 21.57 17.80 20.39
C THR A 265 22.86 17.47 19.63
N ALA A 266 23.32 18.36 18.75
CA ALA A 266 24.54 18.17 18.00
C ALA A 266 25.48 19.36 18.15
N ASP A 267 26.72 19.09 18.53
CA ASP A 267 27.83 20.06 18.55
C ASP A 267 28.74 19.83 17.35
N TYR A 268 29.22 20.90 16.74
CA TYR A 268 30.07 20.84 15.55
C TYR A 268 31.46 21.37 15.84
N THR A 269 32.47 20.68 15.34
CA THR A 269 33.85 21.15 15.34
C THR A 269 34.47 20.98 13.97
N LEU A 270 35.19 22.02 13.49
CA LEU A 270 35.95 21.91 12.24
C LEU A 270 37.14 20.96 12.47
N GLY A 271 37.30 20.00 11.58
CA GLY A 271 38.40 19.05 11.62
C GLY A 271 39.77 19.75 11.39
N LYS A 272 40.82 19.22 11.99
CA LYS A 272 42.17 19.80 11.95
C LYS A 272 42.76 19.98 10.55
N ALA A 273 42.31 19.21 9.58
CA ALA A 273 42.78 19.25 8.18
C ALA A 273 42.02 20.21 7.28
N GLY A 274 40.97 20.90 7.77
CA GLY A 274 40.05 21.70 6.95
C GLY A 274 39.13 20.82 6.07
N GLY A 275 37.99 21.35 5.66
CA GLY A 275 37.02 20.62 4.79
C GLY A 275 36.25 19.45 5.45
N THR A 276 36.54 19.13 6.70
CA THR A 276 35.76 18.14 7.47
C THR A 276 35.07 18.81 8.67
N VAL A 277 33.89 18.31 9.03
CA VAL A 277 33.16 18.73 10.23
C VAL A 277 32.92 17.52 11.11
N ASP A 278 33.52 17.50 12.29
CA ASP A 278 33.26 16.48 13.29
C ASP A 278 32.01 16.84 14.08
N VAL A 279 31.17 15.85 14.34
CA VAL A 279 29.89 16.05 15.03
C VAL A 279 29.82 15.18 16.29
N VAL A 280 29.50 15.81 17.42
CA VAL A 280 29.24 15.12 18.68
C VAL A 280 27.76 15.23 18.99
N PHE A 281 27.06 14.10 18.92
CA PHE A 281 25.66 14.01 19.34
C PHE A 281 25.60 13.82 20.86
N ARG A 282 24.91 14.72 21.55
CA ARG A 282 24.65 14.62 23.00
C ARG A 282 23.21 14.19 23.20
N MET A 283 23.03 12.99 23.72
CA MET A 283 21.73 12.42 23.97
C MET A 283 21.39 12.50 25.47
N VAL A 284 20.17 12.95 25.73
CA VAL A 284 19.54 12.88 27.06
C VAL A 284 18.35 11.90 26.91
N PRO A 285 18.51 10.62 27.27
CA PRO A 285 17.46 9.62 27.03
C PRO A 285 16.22 9.80 27.90
N GLY A 286 16.35 10.38 29.09
CA GLY A 286 15.27 10.41 30.06
C GLY A 286 15.02 9.03 30.69
N GLU A 287 13.84 8.85 31.29
CA GLU A 287 13.42 7.59 31.90
C GLU A 287 12.70 6.69 30.89
N ARG A 288 12.82 5.38 31.06
CA ARG A 288 12.09 4.39 30.27
C ARG A 288 10.62 4.37 30.68
N VAL A 289 9.72 4.53 29.72
CA VAL A 289 8.28 4.63 29.96
C VAL A 289 7.67 3.23 30.12
N ARG A 290 6.98 3.01 31.24
CA ARG A 290 6.16 1.81 31.47
C ARG A 290 4.70 2.15 31.22
N ILE A 291 3.98 1.31 30.47
CA ILE A 291 2.54 1.49 30.22
C ILE A 291 1.77 1.22 31.52
N SER A 292 1.23 2.26 32.13
CA SER A 292 0.41 2.16 33.35
C SER A 292 -1.00 1.68 33.03
N ARG A 293 -1.56 2.14 31.92
CA ARG A 293 -2.89 1.76 31.45
C ARG A 293 -3.04 1.90 29.94
N VAL A 294 -4.09 1.29 29.41
CA VAL A 294 -4.51 1.42 28.02
C VAL A 294 -5.91 2.01 27.97
N THR A 295 -6.10 3.07 27.20
CA THR A 295 -7.38 3.74 27.03
C THR A 295 -7.77 3.83 25.57
N ALA A 296 -9.05 3.65 25.29
CA ALA A 296 -9.62 3.80 23.94
C ALA A 296 -10.50 5.06 23.88
N HIS A 297 -10.46 5.75 22.75
CA HIS A 297 -11.23 6.99 22.56
C HIS A 297 -12.74 6.76 22.76
N GLU A 298 -13.44 7.77 23.28
CA GLU A 298 -14.87 7.66 23.63
C GLU A 298 -15.77 7.50 22.40
N ALA A 299 -15.35 7.94 21.24
CA ALA A 299 -16.10 7.82 19.99
C ALA A 299 -16.26 6.37 19.48
N PHE A 300 -15.41 5.44 19.95
CA PHE A 300 -15.57 4.04 19.57
C PHE A 300 -16.83 3.43 20.21
N SER A 301 -17.51 2.55 19.47
CA SER A 301 -18.62 1.75 19.94
C SER A 301 -18.24 0.82 21.11
N PRO A 302 -19.18 0.41 21.97
CA PRO A 302 -18.87 -0.48 23.09
C PRO A 302 -18.18 -1.79 22.67
N GLY A 303 -18.62 -2.40 21.57
CA GLY A 303 -18.00 -3.61 21.02
C GLY A 303 -16.57 -3.39 20.55
N ALA A 304 -16.31 -2.30 19.83
CA ALA A 304 -14.97 -1.95 19.37
C ALA A 304 -14.02 -1.63 20.54
N LYS A 305 -14.47 -0.85 21.52
CA LYS A 305 -13.71 -0.58 22.77
C LYS A 305 -13.30 -1.87 23.48
N ARG A 306 -14.25 -2.79 23.68
CA ARG A 306 -13.98 -4.08 24.33
C ARG A 306 -12.87 -4.83 23.61
N VAL A 307 -12.95 -4.93 22.28
CA VAL A 307 -11.95 -5.65 21.48
C VAL A 307 -10.59 -4.95 21.54
N LEU A 308 -10.54 -3.62 21.39
CA LEU A 308 -9.29 -2.86 21.50
C LEU A 308 -8.62 -3.06 22.86
N LEU A 309 -9.35 -2.83 23.95
CA LEU A 309 -8.80 -2.98 25.30
C LEU A 309 -8.31 -4.41 25.58
N ALA A 310 -9.06 -5.43 25.11
CA ALA A 310 -8.65 -6.83 25.23
C ALA A 310 -7.35 -7.10 24.44
N LYS A 311 -7.24 -6.59 23.19
CA LYS A 311 -6.04 -6.82 22.36
C LYS A 311 -4.80 -6.14 22.93
N PHE A 312 -4.90 -4.93 23.46
CA PHE A 312 -3.78 -4.16 23.98
C PHE A 312 -3.49 -4.42 25.47
N LYS A 313 -4.35 -5.14 26.19
CA LYS A 313 -4.19 -5.48 27.61
C LYS A 313 -2.79 -6.03 27.98
N PRO A 314 -2.12 -6.89 27.16
CA PRO A 314 -0.79 -7.40 27.53
C PRO A 314 0.29 -6.33 27.67
N LEU A 315 0.12 -5.14 27.06
CA LEU A 315 1.08 -4.05 27.19
C LEU A 315 1.02 -3.37 28.57
N THR A 316 -0.08 -3.52 29.30
CA THR A 316 -0.23 -2.90 30.63
C THR A 316 0.81 -3.48 31.60
N GLY A 317 1.57 -2.62 32.25
CA GLY A 317 2.66 -2.99 33.17
C GLY A 317 3.98 -3.30 32.47
N GLN A 318 4.04 -3.32 31.13
CA GLN A 318 5.27 -3.54 30.36
C GLN A 318 5.98 -2.21 30.05
N ILE A 319 7.28 -2.27 29.81
CA ILE A 319 8.01 -1.16 29.21
C ILE A 319 7.48 -1.00 27.77
N TYR A 320 7.30 0.24 27.33
CA TYR A 320 6.90 0.50 25.95
C TYR A 320 7.98 0.03 24.97
N GLU A 321 7.59 -0.83 24.05
CA GLU A 321 8.39 -1.26 22.90
C GLU A 321 7.52 -1.07 21.65
N ALA A 322 7.99 -0.27 20.70
CA ALA A 322 7.19 0.06 19.52
C ALA A 322 6.81 -1.17 18.69
N ALA A 323 7.72 -2.15 18.58
CA ALA A 323 7.47 -3.40 17.87
C ALA A 323 6.34 -4.23 18.50
N GLU A 324 6.26 -4.27 19.83
CA GLU A 324 5.18 -4.95 20.54
C GLU A 324 3.85 -4.19 20.38
N ALA A 325 3.87 -2.87 20.48
CA ALA A 325 2.69 -2.06 20.24
C ALA A 325 2.16 -2.26 18.81
N ASP A 326 3.04 -2.27 17.79
CA ASP A 326 2.71 -2.52 16.38
C ASP A 326 2.10 -3.92 16.15
N PHE A 327 2.58 -4.93 16.88
CA PHE A 327 1.99 -6.27 16.83
C PHE A 327 0.51 -6.26 17.26
N PHE A 328 0.18 -5.64 18.39
CA PHE A 328 -1.21 -5.56 18.84
C PHE A 328 -2.06 -4.61 17.99
N PHE A 329 -1.45 -3.56 17.44
CA PHE A 329 -2.05 -2.65 16.49
C PHE A 329 -2.52 -3.40 15.22
N LYS A 330 -1.65 -4.18 14.60
CA LYS A 330 -2.00 -5.01 13.43
C LYS A 330 -3.09 -6.01 13.75
N ARG A 331 -3.03 -6.65 14.92
CA ARG A 331 -4.08 -7.58 15.36
C ARG A 331 -5.44 -6.93 15.58
N ALA A 332 -5.48 -5.68 16.00
CA ALA A 332 -6.73 -4.93 16.08
C ALA A 332 -7.28 -4.62 14.69
N LEU A 333 -6.43 -4.18 13.75
CA LEU A 333 -6.80 -3.96 12.35
C LEU A 333 -7.26 -5.25 11.64
N ASP A 334 -6.62 -6.38 11.91
CA ASP A 334 -6.97 -7.71 11.35
C ASP A 334 -8.42 -8.14 11.69
N THR A 335 -9.04 -7.55 12.73
CA THR A 335 -10.47 -7.78 13.02
C THR A 335 -11.41 -7.24 11.94
N GLY A 336 -10.91 -6.27 11.15
CA GLY A 336 -11.70 -5.56 10.15
C GLY A 336 -12.70 -4.56 10.73
N MET A 337 -12.63 -4.28 12.04
CA MET A 337 -13.51 -3.30 12.71
C MET A 337 -13.04 -1.86 12.51
N PHE A 338 -11.78 -1.65 12.12
CA PHE A 338 -11.15 -0.34 12.07
C PHE A 338 -10.59 -0.07 10.67
N THR A 339 -10.78 1.16 10.17
CA THR A 339 -10.12 1.66 8.96
C THR A 339 -8.80 2.32 9.27
N LEU A 340 -8.76 3.02 10.40
CA LEU A 340 -7.58 3.73 10.88
C LEU A 340 -7.51 3.57 12.39
N LEU A 341 -6.32 3.29 12.88
CA LEU A 341 -5.97 3.39 14.29
C LEU A 341 -4.71 4.24 14.45
N ASP A 342 -4.62 4.94 15.54
CA ASP A 342 -3.42 5.66 15.98
C ASP A 342 -3.22 5.42 17.46
N THR A 343 -1.96 5.33 17.89
CA THR A 343 -1.59 5.09 19.28
C THR A 343 -0.63 6.16 19.78
N LYS A 344 -0.94 6.77 20.90
CA LYS A 344 -0.11 7.79 21.53
C LYS A 344 0.08 7.47 23.01
N VAL A 345 1.32 7.51 23.46
CA VAL A 345 1.65 7.39 24.88
C VAL A 345 1.71 8.78 25.50
N LEU A 346 0.88 9.02 26.49
CA LEU A 346 0.83 10.29 27.24
C LEU A 346 1.34 10.06 28.67
N PRO A 347 2.05 11.02 29.29
CA PRO A 347 2.45 10.90 30.68
C PRO A 347 1.24 10.65 31.60
N ASP A 348 1.33 9.68 32.48
CA ASP A 348 0.25 9.37 33.43
C ASP A 348 0.36 10.26 34.67
N ASN A 349 -0.63 11.15 34.86
CA ASN A 349 -0.68 12.11 35.95
C ASN A 349 0.62 12.95 36.10
N GLY A 350 1.28 13.29 34.97
CA GLY A 350 2.51 14.05 34.95
C GLY A 350 3.79 13.24 35.26
N ASN A 351 3.67 11.93 35.50
CA ASN A 351 4.82 11.03 35.66
C ASN A 351 5.37 10.63 34.28
N MET A 352 6.60 11.07 33.99
CA MET A 352 7.25 10.81 32.70
C MET A 352 7.69 9.35 32.51
N ALA A 353 7.83 8.57 33.59
CA ALA A 353 8.17 7.15 33.57
C ALA A 353 6.95 6.23 33.43
N ALA A 354 5.74 6.77 33.58
CA ALA A 354 4.47 6.04 33.45
C ALA A 354 3.63 6.62 32.29
N GLY A 355 3.17 5.76 31.39
CA GLY A 355 2.44 6.17 30.18
C GLY A 355 1.03 5.63 30.10
N ASP A 356 0.06 6.48 29.79
CA ASP A 356 -1.27 6.08 29.31
C ASP A 356 -1.20 5.87 27.80
N LEU A 357 -1.29 4.61 27.34
CA LEU A 357 -1.38 4.27 25.93
C LEU A 357 -2.81 4.55 25.44
N ARG A 358 -2.98 5.71 24.82
CA ARG A 358 -4.26 6.13 24.25
C ARG A 358 -4.40 5.68 22.81
N ILE A 359 -5.51 4.98 22.51
CA ILE A 359 -5.85 4.51 21.17
C ILE A 359 -6.96 5.39 20.62
N THR A 360 -6.71 5.98 19.45
CA THR A 360 -7.66 6.79 18.66
C THR A 360 -7.80 6.21 17.27
N GLY A 361 -8.79 6.64 16.49
CA GLY A 361 -8.97 6.18 15.11
C GLY A 361 -10.42 6.19 14.66
N GLU A 362 -10.69 5.44 13.60
CA GLU A 362 -11.99 5.36 12.95
C GLU A 362 -12.45 3.91 12.80
N GLU A 363 -13.71 3.65 13.13
CA GLU A 363 -14.33 2.36 12.86
C GLU A 363 -14.66 2.20 11.37
N ALA A 364 -14.45 0.99 10.87
CA ALA A 364 -14.92 0.61 9.54
C ALA A 364 -16.44 0.49 9.51
N LYS A 365 -17.05 0.64 8.35
CA LYS A 365 -18.46 0.28 8.17
C LYS A 365 -18.62 -1.20 8.52
N PRO A 366 -19.47 -1.55 9.48
CA PRO A 366 -19.51 -2.91 10.02
C PRO A 366 -20.01 -3.95 9.01
N VAL A 367 -20.86 -3.55 8.06
CA VAL A 367 -21.47 -4.47 7.10
C VAL A 367 -20.79 -4.37 5.75
N THR A 368 -20.37 -5.52 5.23
CA THR A 368 -19.83 -5.69 3.88
C THR A 368 -20.56 -6.82 3.19
N VAL A 369 -20.96 -6.59 1.95
CA VAL A 369 -21.50 -7.63 1.04
C VAL A 369 -20.55 -7.70 -0.14
N GLY A 370 -20.06 -8.91 -0.42
CA GLY A 370 -19.14 -9.18 -1.53
C GLY A 370 -19.76 -10.10 -2.58
N PHE A 371 -19.29 -9.98 -3.80
CA PHE A 371 -19.54 -10.92 -4.88
C PHE A 371 -18.18 -11.43 -5.38
N GLU A 372 -18.01 -12.76 -5.38
CA GLU A 372 -16.75 -13.43 -5.63
C GLU A 372 -16.83 -14.34 -6.87
N PRO A 373 -16.59 -13.80 -8.09
CA PRO A 373 -16.45 -14.64 -9.26
C PRO A 373 -15.09 -15.33 -9.27
N GLY A 374 -15.04 -16.57 -9.70
CA GLY A 374 -13.79 -17.34 -9.79
C GLY A 374 -13.82 -18.35 -10.92
N PHE A 375 -12.64 -18.88 -11.22
CA PHE A 375 -12.45 -20.00 -12.15
C PHE A 375 -11.20 -20.78 -11.79
N ASP A 376 -11.30 -22.10 -11.77
CA ASP A 376 -10.15 -22.99 -11.83
C ASP A 376 -10.44 -24.22 -12.74
N THR A 377 -9.40 -24.93 -13.12
CA THR A 377 -9.52 -26.07 -14.04
C THR A 377 -10.25 -27.28 -13.43
N PHE A 378 -10.39 -27.33 -12.11
CA PHE A 378 -11.07 -28.44 -11.42
C PHE A 378 -12.52 -28.08 -11.06
N LEU A 379 -12.75 -26.94 -10.40
CA LEU A 379 -14.09 -26.51 -10.00
C LEU A 379 -14.90 -25.85 -11.13
N GLY A 380 -14.20 -25.47 -12.22
CA GLY A 380 -14.80 -24.71 -13.32
C GLY A 380 -15.13 -23.27 -12.92
N PRO A 381 -16.08 -22.63 -13.60
CA PRO A 381 -16.58 -21.33 -13.20
C PRO A 381 -17.28 -21.42 -11.84
N GLN A 382 -17.07 -20.42 -11.01
CA GLN A 382 -17.64 -20.32 -9.68
C GLN A 382 -18.09 -18.89 -9.38
N ALA A 383 -19.11 -18.77 -8.57
CA ALA A 383 -19.60 -17.50 -8.09
C ALA A 383 -20.05 -17.63 -6.65
N GLY A 384 -19.75 -16.64 -5.83
CA GLY A 384 -20.12 -16.58 -4.43
C GLY A 384 -20.67 -15.23 -4.02
N VAL A 385 -21.51 -15.22 -3.00
CA VAL A 385 -21.96 -14.04 -2.30
C VAL A 385 -21.55 -14.17 -0.85
N THR A 386 -20.88 -13.15 -0.33
CA THR A 386 -20.42 -13.07 1.06
C THR A 386 -21.12 -11.94 1.78
N TYR A 387 -21.51 -12.18 3.01
CA TYR A 387 -21.99 -11.20 3.97
C TYR A 387 -21.09 -11.21 5.19
N LYS A 388 -20.64 -10.05 5.64
CA LYS A 388 -19.81 -9.91 6.83
C LYS A 388 -20.27 -8.70 7.62
N ASN A 389 -20.51 -8.88 8.93
CA ASN A 389 -20.73 -7.81 9.88
C ASN A 389 -19.69 -7.92 11.00
N THR A 390 -18.72 -7.00 11.04
CA THR A 390 -17.56 -7.04 11.94
C THR A 390 -17.87 -6.63 13.38
N ASN A 391 -19.01 -5.98 13.61
CA ASN A 391 -19.47 -5.57 14.94
C ASN A 391 -20.94 -5.91 15.15
N TRP A 392 -21.28 -7.20 15.01
CA TRP A 392 -22.65 -7.66 15.06
C TRP A 392 -23.31 -7.35 16.40
N ARG A 393 -24.45 -6.63 16.35
CA ARG A 393 -25.20 -6.15 17.52
C ARG A 393 -24.35 -5.33 18.50
N ASP A 394 -23.33 -4.66 18.01
CA ASP A 394 -22.43 -3.82 18.79
C ASP A 394 -21.70 -4.56 19.95
N THR A 395 -21.47 -5.87 19.76
CA THR A 395 -20.81 -6.73 20.75
C THR A 395 -19.31 -6.92 20.46
N GLY A 396 -18.78 -6.40 19.35
CA GLY A 396 -17.44 -6.68 18.88
C GLY A 396 -17.27 -8.11 18.31
N ASN A 397 -18.37 -8.84 18.07
CA ASN A 397 -18.33 -10.12 17.39
C ASN A 397 -18.53 -9.94 15.87
N THR A 398 -17.91 -10.81 15.09
CA THR A 398 -18.07 -10.84 13.64
C THR A 398 -19.06 -11.95 13.25
N LEU A 399 -20.15 -11.59 12.58
CA LEU A 399 -21.02 -12.53 11.90
C LEU A 399 -20.66 -12.55 10.42
N ALA A 400 -20.37 -13.75 9.88
CA ALA A 400 -20.12 -13.93 8.45
C ALA A 400 -20.97 -15.07 7.89
N ALA A 401 -21.42 -14.90 6.65
CA ALA A 401 -22.13 -15.93 5.89
C ALA A 401 -21.61 -15.91 4.44
N GLU A 402 -21.54 -17.08 3.84
CA GLU A 402 -21.17 -17.26 2.44
C GLU A 402 -22.09 -18.29 1.80
N LEU A 403 -22.44 -18.03 0.55
CA LEU A 403 -23.05 -18.98 -0.35
C LEU A 403 -22.31 -18.92 -1.67
N SER A 404 -21.70 -20.02 -2.07
CA SER A 404 -20.97 -20.15 -3.33
C SER A 404 -21.45 -21.37 -4.12
N TYR A 405 -21.33 -21.29 -5.44
CA TYR A 405 -21.66 -22.35 -6.37
C TYR A 405 -20.53 -22.54 -7.38
N SER A 406 -20.19 -23.80 -7.61
CA SER A 406 -19.21 -24.20 -8.63
C SER A 406 -19.76 -25.42 -9.41
N MET A 407 -19.00 -25.89 -10.40
CA MET A 407 -19.36 -27.16 -11.08
C MET A 407 -19.27 -28.38 -10.15
N ALA A 408 -18.64 -28.28 -8.99
CA ALA A 408 -18.61 -29.33 -7.97
C ALA A 408 -19.84 -29.31 -7.06
N GLY A 409 -20.65 -28.26 -7.08
CA GLY A 409 -21.84 -28.11 -6.28
C GLY A 409 -21.85 -26.84 -5.42
N PRO A 410 -22.94 -26.60 -4.67
CA PRO A 410 -23.07 -25.50 -3.75
C PRO A 410 -22.31 -25.72 -2.43
N VAL A 411 -21.77 -24.63 -1.87
CA VAL A 411 -21.19 -24.56 -0.53
C VAL A 411 -21.77 -23.35 0.18
N GLY A 412 -22.19 -23.52 1.42
CA GLY A 412 -22.66 -22.40 2.25
C GLY A 412 -22.21 -22.54 3.68
N PHE A 413 -21.95 -21.42 4.35
CA PHE A 413 -21.70 -21.41 5.78
C PHE A 413 -22.20 -20.13 6.46
N VAL A 414 -22.41 -20.27 7.77
CA VAL A 414 -22.59 -19.13 8.69
C VAL A 414 -21.59 -19.31 9.83
N SER A 415 -20.93 -18.24 10.22
CA SER A 415 -19.98 -18.24 11.34
C SER A 415 -20.13 -17.02 12.24
N LEU A 416 -19.92 -17.24 13.53
CA LEU A 416 -19.84 -16.19 14.55
C LEU A 416 -18.47 -16.27 15.20
N THR A 417 -17.70 -15.18 15.08
CA THR A 417 -16.36 -15.06 15.65
C THR A 417 -16.34 -14.03 16.77
N ASN A 418 -15.94 -14.44 17.97
CA ASN A 418 -15.55 -13.54 19.04
C ASN A 418 -14.02 -13.34 18.96
N PRO A 419 -13.52 -12.15 18.60
CA PRO A 419 -12.07 -11.94 18.44
C PRO A 419 -11.32 -11.85 19.77
N ALA A 420 -12.00 -11.73 20.90
CA ALA A 420 -11.42 -11.58 22.23
C ALA A 420 -12.27 -12.31 23.28
N VAL A 421 -12.20 -13.64 23.28
CA VAL A 421 -12.96 -14.48 24.22
C VAL A 421 -12.49 -14.20 25.65
N PHE A 422 -13.44 -13.94 26.55
CA PHE A 422 -13.17 -13.58 27.95
C PHE A 422 -12.14 -12.43 28.07
N ASP A 423 -12.21 -11.46 27.17
CA ASP A 423 -11.29 -10.32 27.09
C ASP A 423 -9.81 -10.74 27.08
N SER A 424 -9.53 -11.86 26.41
CA SER A 424 -8.21 -12.44 26.25
C SER A 424 -7.66 -12.27 24.83
N GLN A 425 -6.47 -12.81 24.61
CA GLN A 425 -5.81 -12.84 23.29
C GLN A 425 -6.36 -13.93 22.36
N HIS A 426 -7.27 -14.79 22.84
CA HIS A 426 -7.88 -15.85 22.06
C HIS A 426 -9.07 -15.35 21.29
N SER A 427 -9.23 -15.84 20.07
CA SER A 427 -10.47 -15.73 19.29
C SER A 427 -11.18 -17.07 19.30
N ALA A 428 -12.52 -17.05 19.32
CA ALA A 428 -13.33 -18.26 19.13
C ALA A 428 -14.28 -18.07 17.96
N THR A 429 -14.30 -19.05 17.05
CA THR A 429 -15.18 -19.07 15.89
C THR A 429 -16.07 -20.31 15.94
N THR A 430 -17.39 -20.10 16.02
CA THR A 430 -18.38 -21.14 15.79
C THR A 430 -18.82 -21.08 14.34
N ARG A 431 -18.78 -22.20 13.62
CA ARG A 431 -19.14 -22.26 12.20
C ARG A 431 -20.07 -23.45 11.95
N PHE A 432 -21.17 -23.16 11.25
CA PHE A 432 -22.02 -24.16 10.63
C PHE A 432 -21.84 -24.09 9.12
N ALA A 433 -21.61 -25.24 8.47
CA ALA A 433 -21.41 -25.35 7.04
C ALA A 433 -22.29 -26.46 6.43
N LEU A 434 -22.70 -26.23 5.19
CA LEU A 434 -23.38 -27.17 4.32
C LEU A 434 -22.61 -27.23 3.00
N GLU A 435 -22.30 -28.44 2.54
CA GLU A 435 -21.56 -28.63 1.29
C GLU A 435 -22.17 -29.78 0.50
N GLN A 436 -22.44 -29.54 -0.77
CA GLN A 436 -22.66 -30.58 -1.74
C GLN A 436 -21.44 -30.66 -2.67
N PHE A 437 -20.94 -31.86 -2.88
CA PHE A 437 -19.79 -32.10 -3.76
C PHE A 437 -20.12 -33.25 -4.72
N ASN A 438 -20.01 -32.99 -6.03
CA ASN A 438 -20.30 -33.93 -7.07
C ASN A 438 -19.16 -34.00 -8.10
N ARG A 439 -18.13 -34.74 -7.81
CA ARG A 439 -16.94 -34.94 -8.68
C ARG A 439 -16.41 -36.38 -8.50
N PHE A 440 -15.60 -36.84 -9.43
CA PHE A 440 -14.93 -38.11 -9.37
C PHE A 440 -15.87 -39.32 -9.25
N GLU A 441 -17.02 -39.22 -9.92
CA GLU A 441 -18.03 -40.31 -9.96
C GLU A 441 -18.68 -40.60 -8.61
N TYR A 442 -18.66 -39.65 -7.67
CA TYR A 442 -19.44 -39.71 -6.44
C TYR A 442 -20.01 -38.33 -6.06
N ASP A 443 -21.16 -38.41 -5.42
CA ASP A 443 -21.82 -37.25 -4.80
C ASP A 443 -21.67 -37.33 -3.28
N ARG A 444 -21.40 -36.22 -2.63
CA ARG A 444 -21.39 -36.08 -1.18
C ARG A 444 -22.27 -34.89 -0.76
N LEU A 445 -23.15 -35.14 0.19
CA LEU A 445 -23.84 -34.10 0.96
C LEU A 445 -23.27 -34.12 2.38
N GLY A 446 -22.70 -33.04 2.82
CA GLY A 446 -22.06 -32.89 4.12
C GLY A 446 -22.59 -31.70 4.91
N THR A 447 -22.74 -31.90 6.21
CA THR A 447 -22.98 -30.81 7.18
C THR A 447 -21.88 -30.83 8.22
N ALA A 448 -21.48 -29.65 8.69
CA ALA A 448 -20.45 -29.52 9.72
C ALA A 448 -20.82 -28.42 10.71
N LEU A 449 -20.60 -28.69 11.99
CA LEU A 449 -20.62 -27.71 13.06
C LEU A 449 -19.28 -27.76 13.77
N SER A 450 -18.59 -26.62 13.91
CA SER A 450 -17.30 -26.57 14.58
C SER A 450 -17.17 -25.35 15.50
N LEU A 451 -16.36 -25.50 16.53
CA LEU A 451 -15.82 -24.44 17.37
C LEU A 451 -14.30 -24.50 17.31
N ASP A 452 -13.68 -23.41 16.85
CA ASP A 452 -12.24 -23.22 16.80
C ASP A 452 -11.82 -22.11 17.76
N VAL A 453 -10.83 -22.38 18.61
CA VAL A 453 -10.22 -21.39 19.51
C VAL A 453 -8.78 -21.19 19.06
N ALA A 454 -8.46 -19.97 18.61
CA ALA A 454 -7.16 -19.63 18.04
C ALA A 454 -6.49 -18.50 18.80
N ARG A 455 -5.15 -18.52 18.76
CA ARG A 455 -4.31 -17.42 19.26
C ARG A 455 -3.08 -17.24 18.37
N ARG A 456 -2.78 -16.00 18.05
CA ARG A 456 -1.48 -15.60 17.54
C ARG A 456 -0.62 -15.14 18.73
N VAL A 457 0.47 -15.85 18.98
CA VAL A 457 1.31 -15.65 20.16
C VAL A 457 2.23 -14.44 19.95
N ASP A 458 2.90 -14.42 18.81
CA ASP A 458 3.82 -13.37 18.38
C ASP A 458 3.72 -13.14 16.84
N HIS A 459 4.69 -12.45 16.27
CA HIS A 459 4.73 -12.19 14.83
C HIS A 459 4.79 -13.44 13.97
N ALA A 460 5.30 -14.56 14.48
CA ALA A 460 5.53 -15.80 13.74
C ALA A 460 4.63 -16.95 14.20
N LEU A 461 4.42 -17.13 15.50
CA LEU A 461 3.77 -18.29 16.07
C LEU A 461 2.26 -18.07 16.25
N SER A 462 1.46 -19.00 15.70
CA SER A 462 0.04 -19.11 15.97
C SER A 462 -0.36 -20.56 16.24
N TYR A 463 -1.43 -20.75 17.00
CA TYR A 463 -2.04 -22.06 17.21
C TYR A 463 -3.55 -21.96 17.26
N SER A 464 -4.21 -23.07 16.97
CA SER A 464 -5.65 -23.26 17.25
C SER A 464 -5.94 -24.67 17.73
N VAL A 465 -7.03 -24.78 18.51
CA VAL A 465 -7.64 -26.04 18.92
C VAL A 465 -9.09 -26.00 18.48
N PHE A 466 -9.54 -27.06 17.89
CA PHE A 466 -10.92 -27.13 17.41
C PHE A 466 -11.61 -28.43 17.82
N VAL A 467 -12.91 -28.31 17.99
CA VAL A 467 -13.84 -29.44 18.14
C VAL A 467 -15.01 -29.24 17.18
N GLY A 468 -15.53 -30.32 16.64
CA GLY A 468 -16.66 -30.23 15.74
C GLY A 468 -17.31 -31.57 15.48
N THR A 469 -18.44 -31.52 14.78
CA THR A 469 -19.15 -32.69 14.30
C THR A 469 -19.40 -32.55 12.80
N THR A 470 -19.34 -33.67 12.07
CA THR A 470 -19.72 -33.71 10.67
C THR A 470 -20.71 -34.87 10.47
N ALA A 471 -21.69 -34.68 9.59
CA ALA A 471 -22.59 -35.74 9.11
C ALA A 471 -22.56 -35.71 7.58
N ASN A 472 -22.29 -36.86 6.98
CA ASN A 472 -22.07 -36.98 5.55
C ASN A 472 -22.85 -38.16 4.96
N THR A 473 -23.37 -37.94 3.75
CA THR A 473 -23.91 -38.96 2.88
C THR A 473 -23.17 -38.96 1.57
N VAL A 474 -22.58 -40.11 1.22
CA VAL A 474 -21.85 -40.33 -0.04
C VAL A 474 -22.64 -41.30 -0.91
N SER A 475 -22.79 -41.00 -2.19
CA SER A 475 -23.40 -41.90 -3.17
C SER A 475 -22.58 -41.99 -4.44
N SER A 476 -22.57 -43.15 -5.06
CA SER A 476 -21.91 -43.34 -6.35
C SER A 476 -22.65 -44.42 -7.18
N LYS A 477 -22.74 -44.20 -8.48
CA LYS A 477 -23.27 -45.18 -9.43
C LYS A 477 -22.18 -46.08 -10.03
N VAL A 478 -20.91 -45.69 -9.86
CA VAL A 478 -19.74 -46.30 -10.51
C VAL A 478 -18.87 -47.04 -9.50
N LEU A 479 -18.69 -46.50 -8.31
CA LEU A 479 -17.81 -47.04 -7.27
C LEU A 479 -18.58 -48.05 -6.42
N ASN A 480 -17.93 -49.18 -6.12
CA ASN A 480 -18.48 -50.20 -5.20
C ASN A 480 -18.21 -49.80 -3.71
N ALA A 481 -18.83 -50.52 -2.77
CA ALA A 481 -18.75 -50.23 -1.34
C ALA A 481 -17.31 -50.30 -0.78
N LYS A 482 -16.40 -51.15 -1.31
CA LYS A 482 -15.01 -51.14 -0.88
C LYS A 482 -14.26 -49.91 -1.36
N GLN A 483 -14.63 -49.38 -2.51
CA GLN A 483 -14.03 -48.19 -3.10
C GLN A 483 -14.52 -46.89 -2.44
N THR A 484 -15.81 -46.79 -2.13
CA THR A 484 -16.38 -45.63 -1.43
C THR A 484 -16.03 -45.59 0.06
N GLY A 485 -15.87 -46.79 0.68
CA GLY A 485 -15.91 -46.92 2.12
C GLY A 485 -17.30 -46.65 2.68
N PRO A 486 -17.46 -46.31 3.96
CA PRO A 486 -18.71 -45.91 4.57
C PRO A 486 -19.39 -44.78 3.83
N THR A 487 -20.68 -44.94 3.52
CA THR A 487 -21.44 -43.95 2.73
C THR A 487 -22.33 -43.02 3.57
N ASN A 488 -22.77 -43.51 4.73
CA ASN A 488 -23.44 -42.66 5.71
C ASN A 488 -22.63 -42.70 6.99
N TYR A 489 -22.12 -41.58 7.40
CA TYR A 489 -21.22 -41.50 8.57
C TYR A 489 -21.33 -40.13 9.25
N SER A 490 -21.12 -40.16 10.55
CA SER A 490 -21.02 -38.97 11.39
C SER A 490 -19.80 -39.07 12.26
N LEU A 491 -18.99 -38.00 12.26
CA LEU A 491 -17.74 -37.93 12.98
C LEU A 491 -17.76 -36.83 14.02
N MET A 492 -17.21 -37.10 15.18
CA MET A 492 -16.77 -36.08 16.12
C MET A 492 -15.26 -35.86 15.90
N ASN A 493 -14.90 -34.64 15.60
CA ASN A 493 -13.55 -34.21 15.28
C ASN A 493 -12.98 -33.39 16.44
N LEU A 494 -11.77 -33.74 16.89
CA LEU A 494 -10.98 -32.97 17.84
C LEU A 494 -9.59 -32.80 17.26
N GLY A 495 -9.09 -31.58 17.20
CA GLY A 495 -7.77 -31.36 16.63
C GLY A 495 -7.09 -30.09 17.08
N ALA A 496 -5.83 -30.00 16.69
CA ALA A 496 -4.98 -28.83 16.92
C ALA A 496 -4.19 -28.52 15.68
N ASN A 497 -3.90 -27.24 15.51
CA ASN A 497 -3.05 -26.72 14.44
C ASN A 497 -2.04 -25.75 15.05
N VAL A 498 -0.77 -25.84 14.63
CA VAL A 498 0.31 -24.94 15.01
C VAL A 498 0.97 -24.47 13.73
N MET A 499 1.20 -23.17 13.60
CA MET A 499 1.90 -22.56 12.47
C MET A 499 2.98 -21.60 12.99
N TYR A 500 4.17 -21.74 12.42
CA TYR A 500 5.26 -20.80 12.59
C TYR A 500 5.62 -20.21 11.22
N ASP A 501 5.34 -18.91 11.03
CA ASP A 501 5.42 -18.23 9.74
C ASP A 501 6.33 -17.00 9.83
N ARG A 502 7.45 -17.04 9.13
CA ARG A 502 8.43 -15.97 8.99
C ARG A 502 8.54 -15.43 7.57
N ARG A 503 7.51 -15.61 6.77
CA ARG A 503 7.46 -14.99 5.45
C ARG A 503 7.23 -13.49 5.56
N ASP A 504 7.76 -12.74 4.59
CA ASP A 504 7.51 -11.30 4.44
C ASP A 504 6.06 -10.99 4.05
N SER A 505 5.39 -11.93 3.37
CA SER A 505 3.99 -11.86 3.00
C SER A 505 3.38 -13.26 2.94
N GLN A 506 2.14 -13.41 3.44
CA GLN A 506 1.40 -14.66 3.31
C GLN A 506 0.81 -14.84 1.91
N VAL A 507 0.49 -13.74 1.22
CA VAL A 507 -0.17 -13.74 -0.10
C VAL A 507 0.84 -13.74 -1.25
N LEU A 508 1.93 -12.95 -1.15
CA LEU A 508 2.95 -12.79 -2.19
C LEU A 508 4.36 -12.92 -1.59
N PRO A 509 4.74 -14.11 -1.07
CA PRO A 509 6.01 -14.29 -0.39
C PRO A 509 7.20 -14.13 -1.33
N LYS A 510 8.15 -13.27 -0.94
CA LYS A 510 9.43 -13.09 -1.63
C LYS A 510 10.58 -13.73 -0.86
N LYS A 511 10.53 -13.70 0.48
CA LYS A 511 11.55 -14.27 1.37
C LYS A 511 10.93 -14.84 2.64
N GLY A 512 11.69 -15.72 3.30
CA GLY A 512 11.30 -16.32 4.56
C GLY A 512 10.77 -17.73 4.41
N TRP A 513 10.23 -18.27 5.46
CA TRP A 513 9.74 -19.66 5.50
C TRP A 513 8.59 -19.81 6.47
N TYR A 514 7.80 -20.86 6.29
CA TYR A 514 6.81 -21.28 7.27
C TYR A 514 6.80 -22.80 7.43
N ILE A 515 6.31 -23.25 8.56
CA ILE A 515 5.97 -24.63 8.85
C ILE A 515 4.62 -24.65 9.59
N SER A 516 3.75 -25.57 9.21
CA SER A 516 2.49 -25.82 9.90
C SER A 516 2.32 -27.31 10.17
N ALA A 517 1.81 -27.65 11.33
CA ALA A 517 1.47 -29.00 11.74
C ALA A 517 0.01 -29.03 12.21
N ARG A 518 -0.76 -29.98 11.70
CA ARG A 518 -2.14 -30.24 12.09
C ARG A 518 -2.27 -31.69 12.51
N ILE A 519 -2.97 -31.94 13.60
CA ILE A 519 -3.41 -33.26 14.03
C ILE A 519 -4.91 -33.21 14.30
N GLU A 520 -5.63 -34.23 13.85
CA GLU A 520 -7.07 -34.34 14.00
C GLU A 520 -7.46 -35.79 14.28
N SER A 521 -8.15 -36.02 15.37
CA SER A 521 -8.81 -37.28 15.71
C SER A 521 -10.27 -37.21 15.27
N SER A 522 -10.66 -38.07 14.37
CA SER A 522 -12.03 -38.23 13.90
C SER A 522 -12.57 -39.54 14.45
N THR A 523 -13.58 -39.47 15.29
CA THR A 523 -14.19 -40.63 15.94
C THR A 523 -15.67 -40.77 15.56
N ASP A 524 -16.14 -41.96 15.53
CA ASP A 524 -17.55 -42.23 15.28
C ASP A 524 -18.47 -41.54 16.31
N ALA A 525 -19.44 -40.77 15.79
CA ALA A 525 -20.36 -40.01 16.62
C ALA A 525 -21.73 -40.68 16.78
N LEU A 526 -22.14 -41.49 15.79
CA LEU A 526 -23.50 -42.06 15.71
C LEU A 526 -23.53 -43.52 15.26
N GLY A 527 -22.51 -44.33 15.54
CA GLY A 527 -22.49 -45.75 15.22
C GLY A 527 -22.09 -46.08 13.77
N SER A 528 -21.41 -45.20 13.07
CA SER A 528 -20.91 -45.42 11.70
C SER A 528 -19.71 -46.37 11.62
N GLY A 529 -19.05 -46.64 12.76
CA GLY A 529 -17.85 -47.48 12.85
C GLY A 529 -16.59 -46.82 12.26
N VAL A 530 -16.61 -45.53 11.96
CA VAL A 530 -15.49 -44.80 11.36
C VAL A 530 -14.67 -44.08 12.42
N SER A 531 -13.39 -44.45 12.58
CA SER A 531 -12.48 -43.73 13.47
C SER A 531 -11.07 -43.76 12.89
N PHE A 532 -10.39 -42.60 12.91
CA PHE A 532 -9.03 -42.45 12.44
C PHE A 532 -8.36 -41.18 13.01
N VAL A 533 -7.04 -41.13 12.93
CA VAL A 533 -6.27 -39.92 13.23
C VAL A 533 -5.60 -39.46 11.95
N ARG A 534 -5.80 -38.21 11.59
CA ARG A 534 -5.11 -37.54 10.49
C ARG A 534 -4.03 -36.60 11.00
N SER A 535 -2.88 -36.63 10.37
CA SER A 535 -1.75 -35.70 10.64
C SER A 535 -1.27 -35.12 9.32
N ASP A 536 -1.17 -33.79 9.29
CA ASP A 536 -0.66 -33.05 8.14
C ASP A 536 0.52 -32.19 8.60
N LEU A 537 1.64 -32.24 7.89
CA LEU A 537 2.81 -31.40 8.06
C LEU A 537 3.12 -30.73 6.76
N ARG A 538 3.23 -29.40 6.75
CA ARG A 538 3.46 -28.60 5.56
C ARG A 538 4.49 -27.52 5.85
N GLY A 539 5.38 -27.25 4.89
CA GLY A 539 6.33 -26.14 4.99
C GLY A 539 6.77 -25.64 3.62
N ALA A 540 7.19 -24.38 3.59
CA ALA A 540 7.80 -23.80 2.40
C ALA A 540 8.87 -22.78 2.77
N TRP A 541 9.85 -22.61 1.89
CA TRP A 541 10.96 -21.69 2.03
C TRP A 541 11.14 -20.89 0.74
N TYR A 542 11.28 -19.56 0.87
CA TYR A 542 11.41 -18.59 -0.21
C TYR A 542 12.71 -17.83 -0.07
N VAL A 543 13.55 -17.85 -1.09
CA VAL A 543 14.87 -17.23 -1.12
C VAL A 543 14.99 -16.28 -2.31
N PRO A 544 15.09 -14.97 -2.09
CA PRO A 544 15.41 -14.03 -3.15
C PRO A 544 16.91 -14.18 -3.51
N ILE A 545 17.20 -14.64 -4.72
CA ILE A 545 18.57 -14.75 -5.23
C ILE A 545 19.05 -13.39 -5.73
N THR A 546 18.17 -12.67 -6.44
CA THR A 546 18.34 -11.27 -6.86
C THR A 546 17.03 -10.52 -6.69
N LYS A 547 17.00 -9.22 -7.02
CA LYS A 547 15.76 -8.42 -7.01
C LYS A 547 14.66 -9.01 -7.92
N LYS A 548 15.04 -9.73 -9.01
CA LYS A 548 14.12 -10.29 -10.01
C LYS A 548 14.04 -11.80 -10.00
N PHE A 549 14.98 -12.50 -9.36
CA PHE A 549 15.09 -13.95 -9.38
C PHE A 549 14.90 -14.53 -7.99
N ARG A 550 13.96 -15.49 -7.85
CA ARG A 550 13.60 -16.14 -6.60
C ARG A 550 13.64 -17.66 -6.75
N PHE A 551 14.14 -18.32 -5.73
CA PHE A 551 13.97 -19.75 -5.51
C PHE A 551 12.89 -19.98 -4.44
N ALA A 552 12.04 -20.99 -4.63
CA ALA A 552 11.08 -21.44 -3.64
C ALA A 552 11.06 -22.96 -3.59
N THR A 553 10.92 -23.52 -2.40
CA THR A 553 10.72 -24.95 -2.21
C THR A 553 9.69 -25.20 -1.13
N GLY A 554 8.94 -26.28 -1.26
CA GLY A 554 7.92 -26.66 -0.29
C GLY A 554 7.73 -28.17 -0.24
N ALA A 555 7.23 -28.65 0.88
CA ALA A 555 6.89 -30.04 1.08
C ALA A 555 5.62 -30.18 1.91
N GLU A 556 4.86 -31.22 1.64
CA GLU A 556 3.65 -31.61 2.38
C GLU A 556 3.65 -33.10 2.63
N LEU A 557 3.32 -33.46 3.87
CA LEU A 557 3.15 -34.80 4.35
C LEU A 557 1.77 -34.93 4.98
N SER A 558 0.95 -35.85 4.49
CA SER A 558 -0.36 -36.17 5.05
C SER A 558 -0.46 -37.65 5.37
N THR A 559 -0.88 -38.00 6.58
CA THR A 559 -1.08 -39.40 7.00
C THR A 559 -2.41 -39.59 7.71
N ILE A 560 -3.02 -40.75 7.50
CA ILE A 560 -4.21 -41.20 8.24
C ILE A 560 -3.86 -42.54 8.89
N GLN A 561 -4.11 -42.69 10.19
CA GLN A 561 -3.85 -43.84 11.02
C GLN A 561 -5.13 -44.34 11.69
N GLY A 562 -5.14 -45.60 12.13
CA GLY A 562 -6.25 -46.24 12.84
C GLY A 562 -7.26 -46.95 11.95
N ALA A 563 -7.23 -46.74 10.62
CA ALA A 563 -8.12 -47.40 9.68
C ALA A 563 -7.42 -47.68 8.34
N THR A 564 -7.86 -48.75 7.63
CA THR A 564 -7.44 -48.99 6.23
C THR A 564 -8.23 -48.08 5.28
N ALA A 565 -7.72 -47.88 4.06
CA ALA A 565 -8.39 -47.02 3.07
C ALA A 565 -9.86 -47.43 2.83
N GLU A 566 -10.18 -48.72 2.84
CA GLU A 566 -11.55 -49.22 2.64
C GLU A 566 -12.51 -48.88 3.80
N LYS A 567 -11.98 -48.66 5.02
CA LYS A 567 -12.75 -48.27 6.20
C LYS A 567 -12.86 -46.76 6.38
N ILE A 568 -12.14 -46.00 5.57
CA ILE A 568 -12.19 -44.53 5.56
C ILE A 568 -13.12 -44.11 4.41
N PRO A 569 -14.10 -43.24 4.64
CA PRO A 569 -14.90 -42.67 3.57
C PRO A 569 -14.02 -42.02 2.49
N ILE A 570 -14.38 -42.22 1.21
CA ILE A 570 -13.54 -41.77 0.09
C ILE A 570 -13.19 -40.31 0.14
N ASP A 571 -14.08 -39.45 0.58
CA ASP A 571 -13.89 -38.01 0.69
C ASP A 571 -12.97 -37.60 1.87
N SER A 572 -12.79 -38.48 2.86
CA SER A 572 -11.89 -38.25 4.01
C SER A 572 -10.46 -38.76 3.76
N ARG A 573 -10.21 -39.51 2.71
CA ARG A 573 -8.87 -40.03 2.33
C ARG A 573 -7.93 -38.91 1.90
N VAL A 574 -6.63 -39.20 1.92
CA VAL A 574 -5.64 -38.27 1.33
C VAL A 574 -5.54 -38.53 -0.18
N PHE A 575 -5.25 -37.46 -0.93
CA PHE A 575 -5.08 -37.50 -2.37
C PHE A 575 -3.81 -36.75 -2.77
N ASN A 576 -3.29 -37.02 -3.97
CA ASN A 576 -2.15 -36.33 -4.56
C ASN A 576 -2.38 -36.09 -6.07
N GLY A 577 -1.62 -35.19 -6.69
CA GLY A 577 -1.80 -34.72 -8.07
C GLY A 577 -2.72 -33.49 -8.15
N GLY A 578 -2.36 -32.57 -9.02
CA GLY A 578 -3.08 -31.34 -9.25
C GLY A 578 -2.22 -30.07 -9.13
N PRO A 579 -2.81 -28.89 -9.25
CA PRO A 579 -2.08 -27.61 -9.30
C PRO A 579 -1.31 -27.25 -8.04
N TYR A 580 -1.68 -27.85 -6.89
CA TYR A 580 -1.06 -27.63 -5.59
C TYR A 580 -0.24 -28.83 -5.09
N SER A 581 0.07 -29.76 -5.96
CA SER A 581 0.91 -30.93 -5.68
C SER A 581 1.71 -31.31 -6.94
N VAL A 582 1.73 -32.58 -7.37
CA VAL A 582 2.48 -33.01 -8.57
C VAL A 582 1.72 -32.57 -9.83
N ARG A 583 2.17 -31.51 -10.47
CA ARG A 583 1.48 -30.78 -11.55
C ARG A 583 1.44 -31.53 -12.90
N SER A 584 2.13 -32.67 -13.04
CA SER A 584 1.98 -33.53 -14.23
C SER A 584 0.68 -34.34 -14.23
N PHE A 585 -0.06 -34.34 -13.12
CA PHE A 585 -1.32 -35.06 -12.96
C PHE A 585 -2.50 -34.09 -12.82
N GLY A 586 -3.67 -34.47 -13.30
CA GLY A 586 -4.91 -33.80 -12.98
C GLY A 586 -5.25 -33.92 -11.49
N GLN A 587 -6.19 -33.09 -11.00
CA GLN A 587 -6.59 -33.05 -9.61
C GLN A 587 -6.92 -34.42 -9.04
N ARG A 588 -6.25 -34.82 -7.93
CA ARG A 588 -6.39 -36.10 -7.22
C ARG A 588 -5.99 -37.35 -8.03
N LYS A 589 -5.41 -37.22 -9.24
CA LYS A 589 -5.18 -38.34 -10.14
C LYS A 589 -3.81 -39.04 -9.99
N LEU A 590 -2.97 -38.61 -9.05
CA LEU A 590 -1.76 -39.34 -8.70
C LEU A 590 -2.11 -40.43 -7.68
N GLY A 591 -1.93 -41.69 -8.02
CA GLY A 591 -2.11 -42.85 -7.14
C GLY A 591 -3.13 -43.88 -7.66
N PRO A 592 -3.73 -44.69 -6.80
CA PRO A 592 -4.70 -45.70 -7.19
C PRO A 592 -5.94 -45.07 -7.82
N VAL A 593 -6.25 -45.58 -9.03
CA VAL A 593 -7.45 -45.20 -9.79
C VAL A 593 -8.23 -46.44 -10.21
N THR A 594 -9.52 -46.31 -10.45
CA THR A 594 -10.32 -47.37 -11.07
C THR A 594 -9.90 -47.56 -12.55
N PRO A 595 -10.30 -48.64 -13.22
CA PRO A 595 -10.12 -48.79 -14.66
C PRO A 595 -10.70 -47.61 -15.48
N GLY A 596 -11.73 -46.93 -14.98
CA GLY A 596 -12.29 -45.71 -15.56
C GLY A 596 -11.56 -44.43 -15.23
N GLY A 597 -10.44 -44.46 -14.47
CA GLY A 597 -9.65 -43.30 -14.12
C GLY A 597 -10.16 -42.49 -12.91
N THR A 598 -11.08 -43.03 -12.15
CA THR A 598 -11.60 -42.38 -10.91
C THR A 598 -10.61 -42.57 -9.78
N PRO A 599 -10.14 -41.48 -9.11
CA PRO A 599 -9.17 -41.55 -8.01
C PRO A 599 -9.80 -42.18 -6.76
N LEU A 600 -9.07 -43.12 -6.15
CA LEU A 600 -9.51 -43.85 -4.95
C LEU A 600 -8.92 -43.29 -3.64
N GLY A 601 -7.91 -42.42 -3.73
CA GLY A 601 -7.20 -41.86 -2.56
C GLY A 601 -6.39 -42.92 -1.80
N GLY A 602 -5.80 -42.49 -0.70
CA GLY A 602 -4.95 -43.32 0.14
C GLY A 602 -4.97 -42.89 1.61
N THR A 603 -4.05 -43.46 2.39
CA THR A 603 -3.84 -43.18 3.80
C THR A 603 -2.59 -42.35 4.08
N SER A 604 -1.65 -42.30 3.12
CA SER A 604 -0.51 -41.40 3.24
C SER A 604 -0.14 -40.79 1.90
N ALA A 605 0.23 -39.52 1.90
CA ALA A 605 0.69 -38.77 0.74
C ALA A 605 1.90 -37.93 1.10
N LEU A 606 2.89 -37.94 0.19
CA LEU A 606 4.04 -37.03 0.24
C LEU A 606 4.06 -36.21 -1.03
N PHE A 607 4.38 -34.93 -0.86
CA PHE A 607 4.64 -34.00 -1.97
C PHE A 607 5.86 -33.14 -1.63
N ALA A 608 6.71 -32.88 -2.62
CA ALA A 608 7.75 -31.86 -2.53
C ALA A 608 7.89 -31.17 -3.88
N SER A 609 8.25 -29.91 -3.86
CA SER A 609 8.42 -29.08 -5.06
C SER A 609 9.59 -28.11 -4.90
N ALA A 610 10.26 -27.82 -6.00
CA ALA A 610 11.24 -26.76 -6.14
C ALA A 610 10.91 -25.92 -7.36
N GLU A 611 10.93 -24.60 -7.21
CA GLU A 611 10.54 -23.65 -8.23
C GLU A 611 11.54 -22.49 -8.32
N PHE A 612 11.95 -22.14 -9.54
CA PHE A 612 12.69 -20.91 -9.85
C PHE A 612 11.81 -19.95 -10.61
N SER A 613 11.65 -18.75 -10.10
CA SER A 613 10.81 -17.70 -10.72
C SER A 613 11.67 -16.49 -11.10
N TYR A 614 11.39 -15.90 -12.27
CA TYR A 614 12.00 -14.71 -12.79
C TYR A 614 10.95 -13.64 -13.09
N GLU A 615 11.09 -12.44 -12.51
CA GLU A 615 10.22 -11.30 -12.78
C GLU A 615 10.58 -10.66 -14.14
N VAL A 616 9.78 -10.94 -15.14
CA VAL A 616 9.94 -10.41 -16.51
C VAL A 616 9.47 -8.96 -16.55
N MET A 617 8.33 -8.67 -15.92
CA MET A 617 7.74 -7.34 -15.73
C MET A 617 7.22 -7.22 -14.29
N THR A 618 6.91 -6.02 -13.84
CA THR A 618 6.48 -5.73 -12.46
C THR A 618 5.41 -6.68 -11.92
N ASN A 619 4.47 -7.12 -12.78
CA ASN A 619 3.37 -8.00 -12.39
C ASN A 619 3.40 -9.37 -13.08
N LEU A 620 4.43 -9.68 -13.88
CA LEU A 620 4.52 -10.92 -14.62
C LEU A 620 5.80 -11.68 -14.28
N GLU A 621 5.65 -12.91 -13.78
CA GLU A 621 6.74 -13.83 -13.53
C GLU A 621 6.64 -15.04 -14.45
N PHE A 622 7.79 -15.51 -14.94
CA PHE A 622 7.99 -16.83 -15.53
C PHE A 622 8.61 -17.75 -14.48
N ALA A 623 8.14 -19.01 -14.41
CA ALA A 623 8.68 -19.98 -13.47
C ALA A 623 8.96 -21.32 -14.17
N ILE A 624 10.01 -22.00 -13.69
CA ILE A 624 10.29 -23.41 -13.98
C ILE A 624 10.24 -24.18 -12.67
N PHE A 625 9.75 -25.41 -12.71
CA PHE A 625 9.58 -26.19 -11.50
C PHE A 625 9.83 -27.68 -11.70
N GLY A 626 10.14 -28.34 -10.59
CA GLY A 626 10.16 -29.79 -10.46
C GLY A 626 9.34 -30.22 -9.24
N ASP A 627 8.43 -31.16 -9.43
CA ASP A 627 7.59 -31.72 -8.37
C ASP A 627 7.86 -33.20 -8.24
N ILE A 628 7.78 -33.72 -7.01
CA ILE A 628 7.84 -35.15 -6.71
C ILE A 628 6.77 -35.49 -5.68
N GLY A 629 6.13 -36.62 -5.80
CA GLY A 629 5.14 -37.07 -4.84
C GLY A 629 4.80 -38.55 -4.92
N SER A 630 4.17 -39.03 -3.87
CA SER A 630 3.68 -40.40 -3.78
C SER A 630 2.33 -40.44 -3.05
N LEU A 631 1.58 -41.50 -3.25
CA LEU A 631 0.35 -41.83 -2.56
C LEU A 631 0.30 -43.31 -2.24
N SER A 632 0.04 -43.66 -0.98
CA SER A 632 -0.05 -45.04 -0.51
C SER A 632 -1.42 -45.35 0.11
N GLN A 633 -1.92 -46.56 -0.15
CA GLN A 633 -3.07 -47.14 0.57
C GLN A 633 -2.66 -48.09 1.70
N GLY A 634 -1.37 -48.16 2.04
CA GLY A 634 -0.75 -49.17 2.89
C GLY A 634 -1.39 -49.39 4.23
N ASN A 635 -1.04 -50.53 4.87
CA ASN A 635 -1.49 -50.87 6.22
C ASN A 635 -0.83 -49.97 7.26
N ASN A 636 -1.59 -49.38 8.10
CA ASN A 636 -1.43 -48.37 9.09
C ASN A 636 -0.49 -48.65 10.26
N SER A 637 0.48 -49.52 10.15
CA SER A 637 1.43 -49.80 11.25
C SER A 637 2.55 -48.74 11.43
N SER A 638 2.73 -47.85 10.44
CA SER A 638 3.70 -46.76 10.51
C SER A 638 3.13 -45.44 9.96
N PRO A 639 3.20 -44.33 10.70
CA PRO A 639 2.78 -43.03 10.22
C PRO A 639 3.59 -42.51 9.01
N LEU A 640 4.68 -43.18 8.66
CA LEU A 640 5.60 -42.83 7.60
C LEU A 640 5.67 -43.89 6.50
N SER A 641 4.67 -44.82 6.38
CA SER A 641 4.62 -45.81 5.31
C SER A 641 4.26 -45.18 3.97
N TYR A 642 5.27 -44.64 3.30
CA TYR A 642 5.13 -44.17 1.91
C TYR A 642 5.27 -45.34 0.94
N SER A 643 4.55 -45.21 -0.15
CA SER A 643 4.91 -45.97 -1.37
C SER A 643 6.28 -45.47 -1.81
N SER A 644 7.19 -46.41 -2.13
CA SER A 644 8.44 -46.12 -2.87
C SER A 644 8.18 -45.68 -4.31
N ASP A 645 6.92 -45.64 -4.71
CA ASP A 645 6.44 -45.28 -6.03
C ASP A 645 6.29 -43.80 -6.21
N PHE A 646 7.40 -43.09 -6.37
CA PHE A 646 7.41 -41.67 -6.61
C PHE A 646 7.02 -41.34 -8.05
N ARG A 647 6.23 -40.29 -8.19
CA ARG A 647 5.80 -39.67 -9.44
C ARG A 647 6.33 -38.26 -9.52
N GLU A 648 6.65 -37.83 -10.73
CA GLU A 648 7.38 -36.60 -10.97
C GLU A 648 6.64 -35.65 -11.92
N ALA A 649 6.96 -34.40 -11.84
CA ALA A 649 6.63 -33.38 -12.83
C ALA A 649 7.83 -32.48 -13.08
N ILE A 650 8.07 -32.14 -14.33
CA ILE A 650 8.97 -31.05 -14.73
C ILE A 650 8.14 -30.11 -15.57
N GLY A 651 8.19 -28.80 -15.24
CA GLY A 651 7.28 -27.90 -15.90
C GLY A 651 7.70 -26.44 -15.90
N ALA A 652 6.87 -25.67 -16.58
CA ALA A 652 6.99 -24.22 -16.63
C ALA A 652 5.63 -23.56 -16.50
N GLY A 653 5.62 -22.29 -16.09
CA GLY A 653 4.38 -21.54 -15.96
C GLY A 653 4.56 -20.05 -15.92
N LEU A 654 3.45 -19.35 -16.05
CA LEU A 654 3.32 -17.91 -15.96
C LEU A 654 2.52 -17.54 -14.71
N ARG A 655 2.92 -16.46 -14.06
CA ARG A 655 2.26 -15.94 -12.87
C ARG A 655 2.00 -14.45 -13.06
N TYR A 656 0.72 -14.06 -13.08
CA TYR A 656 0.33 -12.66 -13.09
C TYR A 656 -0.10 -12.24 -11.69
N LYS A 657 0.66 -11.32 -11.08
CA LYS A 657 0.47 -10.89 -9.68
C LYS A 657 -0.73 -9.97 -9.56
N LEU A 658 -1.67 -10.33 -8.70
CA LEU A 658 -2.77 -9.50 -8.25
C LEU A 658 -2.66 -9.27 -6.74
N PRO A 659 -3.30 -8.23 -6.17
CA PRO A 659 -3.23 -7.94 -4.73
C PRO A 659 -3.69 -9.11 -3.83
N PHE A 660 -4.61 -9.95 -4.32
CA PHE A 660 -5.18 -11.10 -3.62
C PHE A 660 -4.52 -12.45 -3.96
N GLY A 661 -3.45 -12.45 -4.78
CA GLY A 661 -2.69 -13.64 -5.19
C GLY A 661 -2.47 -13.71 -6.69
N PRO A 662 -1.46 -14.47 -7.16
CA PRO A 662 -1.17 -14.59 -8.59
C PRO A 662 -2.20 -15.47 -9.30
N ILE A 663 -2.58 -15.08 -10.51
CA ILE A 663 -3.14 -16.03 -11.49
C ILE A 663 -1.99 -16.84 -12.05
N ARG A 664 -2.11 -18.16 -12.03
CA ARG A 664 -1.10 -19.09 -12.50
C ARG A 664 -1.60 -19.90 -13.68
N ILE A 665 -0.73 -20.07 -14.67
CA ILE A 665 -0.91 -20.98 -15.78
C ILE A 665 0.34 -21.87 -15.79
N ASP A 666 0.20 -23.13 -15.35
CA ASP A 666 1.29 -24.08 -15.20
C ASP A 666 1.08 -25.28 -16.13
N TYR A 667 2.10 -25.66 -16.86
CA TYR A 667 2.16 -26.96 -17.56
C TYR A 667 3.20 -27.84 -16.91
N GLY A 668 2.75 -29.00 -16.37
CA GLY A 668 3.60 -30.03 -15.82
C GLY A 668 3.68 -31.22 -16.77
N HIS A 669 4.90 -31.56 -17.23
CA HIS A 669 5.19 -32.75 -18.00
C HIS A 669 5.49 -33.95 -17.09
N ASN A 670 5.00 -35.14 -17.44
CA ASN A 670 5.26 -36.39 -16.74
C ASN A 670 6.45 -37.14 -17.42
N PRO A 671 7.69 -37.06 -16.89
CA PRO A 671 8.85 -37.64 -17.52
C PRO A 671 8.85 -39.18 -17.48
N ASN A 672 8.21 -39.76 -16.46
CA ASN A 672 8.14 -41.22 -16.23
C ASN A 672 6.70 -41.74 -16.40
N ARG A 673 6.09 -41.43 -17.55
CA ARG A 673 4.71 -41.78 -17.87
C ARG A 673 4.51 -43.28 -17.93
N ARG A 674 3.47 -43.79 -17.25
CA ARG A 674 3.01 -45.18 -17.34
C ARG A 674 1.90 -45.34 -18.38
N THR A 675 1.66 -46.61 -18.75
CA THR A 675 0.54 -46.96 -19.66
C THR A 675 -0.78 -46.46 -19.05
N GLY A 676 -1.53 -45.71 -19.84
CA GLY A 676 -2.81 -45.10 -19.41
C GLY A 676 -2.70 -43.72 -18.75
N GLU A 677 -1.49 -43.23 -18.46
CA GLU A 677 -1.30 -41.89 -17.93
C GLU A 677 -1.13 -40.85 -19.05
N GLN A 678 -1.51 -39.58 -18.74
CA GLN A 678 -1.28 -38.46 -19.65
C GLN A 678 0.20 -38.07 -19.66
N SER A 679 0.67 -37.47 -20.75
CA SER A 679 2.04 -36.93 -20.88
C SER A 679 2.31 -35.70 -20.05
N GLY A 680 1.27 -35.01 -19.58
CA GLY A 680 1.32 -33.85 -18.77
C GLY A 680 -0.06 -33.25 -18.61
N PHE A 681 -0.13 -32.15 -17.79
CA PHE A 681 -1.38 -31.48 -17.50
C PHE A 681 -1.19 -29.96 -17.46
N LEU A 682 -2.19 -29.23 -17.95
CA LEU A 682 -2.27 -27.76 -17.88
C LEU A 682 -3.20 -27.36 -16.75
N HIS A 683 -2.70 -26.52 -15.85
CA HIS A 683 -3.47 -25.96 -14.73
C HIS A 683 -3.61 -24.46 -14.85
N VAL A 684 -4.81 -23.95 -14.61
CA VAL A 684 -5.08 -22.53 -14.45
C VAL A 684 -5.68 -22.34 -13.05
N THR A 685 -5.02 -21.54 -12.21
CA THR A 685 -5.43 -21.36 -10.79
C THR A 685 -5.10 -19.97 -10.27
N VAL A 686 -5.70 -19.61 -9.15
CA VAL A 686 -5.34 -18.42 -8.36
C VAL A 686 -4.62 -18.89 -7.08
N GLY A 687 -3.50 -18.23 -6.73
CA GLY A 687 -2.68 -18.55 -5.55
C GLY A 687 -1.34 -19.21 -5.88
N PHE A 688 -0.54 -19.50 -4.84
CA PHE A 688 0.78 -20.14 -4.95
C PHE A 688 0.66 -21.67 -4.95
N ALA A 689 1.73 -22.36 -5.40
CA ALA A 689 1.76 -23.81 -5.45
C ALA A 689 1.83 -24.47 -4.07
N PHE A 690 2.40 -23.78 -3.07
CA PHE A 690 2.62 -24.29 -1.72
C PHE A 690 2.74 -23.14 -0.71
#